data_ca28f978636168e4137ffb4a97c7eb85
#
_entry.id   ca28f978636168e4137ffb4a97c7eb85
#
_cell.length_a   1.000
_cell.length_b   1.000
_cell.length_c   1.000
_cell.angle_alpha   90.00
_cell.angle_beta   90.00
_cell.angle_gamma   90.00
#
_symmetry.space_group_name_H-M   'P 1'
#
loop_
_entity.id
_entity.type
_entity.pdbx_description
1 polymer ?
#
loop_
_entity_poly.entity_id
_entity_poly.type
_entity_poly.pdbx_seq_one_letter_code
_entity_poly.pdbx_strand_id
1 'polypeptide(L)'
;MKGKLAGLFGAVLLALVCLLGRITYINATNGDKYKKQVLTQAQQKFENDVLPAKRGNIYDRNGNILATSNKVYNVILDCKTVNSDPDYVEPTIRALKEILGIDEEKVRSLLSDSRTSQSQYQILLKQLSMDKKKEFEAYTTVEEDSPLSDTEKKERGNVKGVWFEEDYLRSYPFKSLACDTIGFTLARDVADVGIESYYNSTLMGADGRQYGYFNSQSDVEQTIIEPVDGKNIVTTLDVGIQQIVEKYVNGFKKKMGAKNIGVVVQDPNTGEILAMDAGDRYDLNDPRDLSSLYSEEEIKAMNDEETVTALNAMWNNFCVTDAFEPGSVVKPIVMAGALEKGSIAEGDNFVCDGGQAFGANNNTFIKCAVYPDSHGTEDLMHVIANSCNDGMMQIAEKMGAEQFIKAQSLFNFGSRTGIDLPNEGSGIIHTMDTMGETELACSAFGQGYTCTMLQEINAMSSVINGGYYYQPHLVKEIQDSNGSTVKTVEPVLLKQTISSEISAAIRSYMEDSVIEGTSRHSKVQGYSSGGKTGTAEKFPRGNKKYLVSFITFAPVEEPQVIVYVVVDEPNAEEQADSKYPQYIAQGILSELLPYLNVEPDEAEEGVVPETELWEGFDGVLEDVSGSDVDEEGNMVDAEGNLIDMEGNRVDEQGYLLNENGGRKLNENGEYIKSENLESFSGETLPASESGEAVGDAVSNPAAPAPPENQEDPIVGNDMESDGLTNEEAGLD
;
A
#
# COMPACT_ATOMS: atom_id res chain seq x y z
N MET A 1 -87.36 -9.01 -34.67
CA MET A 1 -86.14 -8.70 -33.90
C MET A 1 -85.72 -9.85 -32.98
N LYS A 2 -86.56 -10.51 -32.20
CA LYS A 2 -86.18 -11.58 -31.28
C LYS A 2 -85.44 -12.79 -31.93
N GLY A 3 -85.87 -13.22 -33.12
CA GLY A 3 -85.21 -14.37 -33.84
C GLY A 3 -83.81 -14.03 -34.41
N LYS A 4 -83.60 -12.78 -34.85
CA LYS A 4 -82.27 -12.34 -35.30
C LYS A 4 -81.26 -12.22 -34.12
N LEU A 5 -81.75 -11.80 -32.94
CA LEU A 5 -80.97 -11.69 -31.73
C LEU A 5 -80.59 -13.08 -31.21
N ALA A 6 -81.51 -14.05 -31.23
CA ALA A 6 -81.21 -15.45 -30.83
C ALA A 6 -80.21 -16.11 -31.79
N GLY A 7 -80.29 -15.83 -33.11
CA GLY A 7 -79.31 -16.32 -34.08
C GLY A 7 -77.91 -15.71 -33.89
N LEU A 8 -77.83 -14.40 -33.56
CA LEU A 8 -76.56 -13.77 -33.23
C LEU A 8 -75.95 -14.33 -31.94
N PHE A 9 -76.79 -14.53 -30.90
CA PHE A 9 -76.29 -15.16 -29.63
C PHE A 9 -75.82 -16.60 -29.83
N GLY A 10 -76.53 -17.36 -30.64
CA GLY A 10 -76.11 -18.73 -31.05
C GLY A 10 -74.79 -18.73 -31.79
N ALA A 11 -74.57 -17.79 -32.69
CA ALA A 11 -73.32 -17.67 -33.44
C ALA A 11 -72.14 -17.28 -32.52
N VAL A 12 -72.35 -16.35 -31.56
CA VAL A 12 -71.35 -15.97 -30.57
C VAL A 12 -71.01 -17.15 -29.63
N LEU A 13 -72.03 -17.90 -29.20
CA LEU A 13 -71.84 -19.06 -28.35
C LEU A 13 -71.08 -20.16 -29.05
N LEU A 14 -71.38 -20.44 -30.33
CA LEU A 14 -70.65 -21.36 -31.18
C LEU A 14 -69.19 -20.93 -31.36
N ALA A 15 -68.95 -19.64 -31.62
CA ALA A 15 -67.58 -19.11 -31.71
C ALA A 15 -66.79 -19.28 -30.42
N LEU A 16 -67.42 -19.04 -29.25
CA LEU A 16 -66.80 -19.28 -27.93
C LEU A 16 -66.46 -20.74 -27.67
N VAL A 17 -67.39 -21.67 -28.05
CA VAL A 17 -67.11 -23.11 -27.95
C VAL A 17 -65.98 -23.56 -28.88
N CYS A 18 -65.93 -23.04 -30.09
CA CYS A 18 -64.78 -23.29 -31.02
C CYS A 18 -63.49 -22.71 -30.49
N LEU A 19 -63.49 -21.53 -29.86
CA LEU A 19 -62.32 -20.92 -29.25
C LEU A 19 -61.83 -21.73 -28.04
N LEU A 20 -62.73 -22.17 -27.15
CA LEU A 20 -62.38 -23.05 -26.04
C LEU A 20 -61.82 -24.40 -26.53
N GLY A 21 -62.47 -25.01 -27.56
CA GLY A 21 -61.96 -26.22 -28.21
C GLY A 21 -60.54 -26.00 -28.79
N ARG A 22 -60.31 -24.87 -29.43
CA ARG A 22 -58.99 -24.54 -29.96
C ARG A 22 -57.94 -24.33 -28.88
N ILE A 23 -58.27 -23.63 -27.79
CA ILE A 23 -57.38 -23.43 -26.64
C ILE A 23 -57.07 -24.80 -25.98
N THR A 24 -58.09 -25.64 -25.77
CA THR A 24 -57.89 -26.96 -25.21
C THR A 24 -57.02 -27.87 -26.10
N TYR A 25 -57.22 -27.79 -27.43
CA TYR A 25 -56.39 -28.50 -28.40
C TYR A 25 -54.96 -28.02 -28.38
N ILE A 26 -54.70 -26.72 -28.34
CA ILE A 26 -53.36 -26.13 -28.25
C ILE A 26 -52.67 -26.53 -26.95
N ASN A 27 -53.38 -26.48 -25.82
CA ASN A 27 -52.85 -26.92 -24.54
C ASN A 27 -52.52 -28.41 -24.53
N ALA A 28 -53.37 -29.24 -25.08
CA ALA A 28 -53.16 -30.70 -25.11
C ALA A 28 -52.01 -31.13 -26.05
N THR A 29 -51.82 -30.41 -27.19
CA THR A 29 -50.81 -30.79 -28.21
C THR A 29 -49.49 -30.07 -28.07
N ASN A 30 -49.48 -28.83 -27.57
CA ASN A 30 -48.28 -28.00 -27.49
C ASN A 30 -48.03 -27.45 -26.07
N GLY A 31 -48.87 -27.79 -25.09
CA GLY A 31 -48.76 -27.24 -23.72
C GLY A 31 -47.36 -27.44 -23.12
N ASP A 32 -46.82 -28.64 -23.29
CA ASP A 32 -45.46 -28.93 -22.79
C ASP A 32 -44.36 -28.16 -23.53
N LYS A 33 -44.55 -27.91 -24.84
CA LYS A 33 -43.62 -27.13 -25.65
C LYS A 33 -43.66 -25.65 -25.23
N TYR A 34 -44.85 -25.09 -25.02
CA TYR A 34 -44.97 -23.70 -24.52
C TYR A 34 -44.53 -23.59 -23.08
N LYS A 35 -44.82 -24.56 -22.24
CA LYS A 35 -44.34 -24.61 -20.87
C LYS A 35 -42.80 -24.65 -20.82
N LYS A 36 -42.18 -25.50 -21.66
CA LYS A 36 -40.74 -25.56 -21.80
C LYS A 36 -40.15 -24.27 -22.37
N GLN A 37 -40.82 -23.60 -23.28
CA GLN A 37 -40.36 -22.34 -23.87
C GLN A 37 -40.46 -21.19 -22.86
N VAL A 38 -41.55 -21.09 -22.09
CA VAL A 38 -41.69 -20.15 -20.97
C VAL A 38 -40.66 -20.45 -19.87
N LEU A 39 -40.44 -21.73 -19.55
CA LEU A 39 -39.42 -22.16 -18.60
C LEU A 39 -38.01 -21.77 -19.06
N THR A 40 -37.69 -21.99 -20.34
CA THR A 40 -36.39 -21.60 -20.93
C THR A 40 -36.20 -20.06 -20.93
N GLN A 41 -37.26 -19.31 -21.25
CA GLN A 41 -37.22 -17.84 -21.20
C GLN A 41 -37.12 -17.29 -19.78
N ALA A 42 -37.76 -17.94 -18.80
CA ALA A 42 -37.63 -17.57 -17.39
C ALA A 42 -36.24 -17.97 -16.86
N GLN A 43 -35.70 -19.14 -17.23
CA GLN A 43 -34.31 -19.51 -16.92
C GLN A 43 -33.31 -18.49 -17.48
N GLN A 44 -33.46 -18.07 -18.75
CA GLN A 44 -32.58 -17.06 -19.35
C GLN A 44 -32.68 -15.68 -18.67
N LYS A 45 -33.79 -15.39 -18.02
CA LYS A 45 -33.98 -14.12 -17.29
C LYS A 45 -33.38 -14.15 -15.88
N PHE A 46 -33.10 -15.33 -15.33
CA PHE A 46 -32.57 -15.55 -13.99
C PHE A 46 -31.24 -16.30 -14.00
N GLU A 47 -30.55 -16.34 -15.15
CA GLU A 47 -29.23 -16.97 -15.25
C GLU A 47 -28.18 -16.10 -14.54
N ASN A 48 -27.82 -16.56 -13.33
CA ASN A 48 -26.54 -16.30 -12.67
C ASN A 48 -26.08 -14.84 -12.64
N ASP A 49 -26.78 -13.99 -11.95
CA ASP A 49 -26.22 -12.67 -11.61
C ASP A 49 -25.16 -12.85 -10.52
N VAL A 50 -23.95 -12.39 -10.79
CA VAL A 50 -22.88 -12.31 -9.80
C VAL A 50 -23.15 -11.10 -8.92
N LEU A 51 -23.21 -11.32 -7.62
CA LEU A 51 -23.27 -10.27 -6.63
C LEU A 51 -21.82 -9.97 -6.19
N PRO A 52 -21.24 -8.84 -6.58
CA PRO A 52 -19.85 -8.57 -6.32
C PRO A 52 -19.59 -8.36 -4.83
N ALA A 53 -18.54 -9.01 -4.30
CA ALA A 53 -18.02 -8.72 -2.97
C ALA A 53 -17.25 -7.38 -2.98
N LYS A 54 -17.37 -6.60 -1.93
CA LYS A 54 -16.54 -5.41 -1.71
C LYS A 54 -15.14 -5.85 -1.32
N ARG A 55 -14.10 -5.31 -2.00
CA ARG A 55 -12.70 -5.51 -1.60
C ARG A 55 -12.44 -4.74 -0.31
N GLY A 56 -11.76 -5.38 0.66
CA GLY A 56 -11.45 -4.81 1.97
C GLY A 56 -10.62 -3.53 1.86
N ASN A 57 -10.74 -2.67 2.85
CA ASN A 57 -9.98 -1.42 2.93
C ASN A 57 -8.55 -1.71 3.39
N ILE A 58 -7.62 -0.81 3.03
CA ILE A 58 -6.27 -0.74 3.59
C ILE A 58 -6.18 0.56 4.38
N TYR A 59 -5.78 0.46 5.63
CA TYR A 59 -5.60 1.58 6.54
C TYR A 59 -4.13 1.73 6.91
N ASP A 60 -3.71 2.94 7.24
CA ASP A 60 -2.47 3.17 7.95
C ASP A 60 -2.60 2.75 9.43
N ARG A 61 -1.52 2.90 10.22
CA ARG A 61 -1.52 2.53 11.65
C ARG A 61 -2.46 3.37 12.52
N ASN A 62 -2.85 4.56 12.04
CA ASN A 62 -3.69 5.54 12.72
C ASN A 62 -5.17 5.48 12.27
N GLY A 63 -5.51 4.64 11.29
CA GLY A 63 -6.87 4.48 10.76
C GLY A 63 -7.14 5.27 9.49
N ASN A 64 -6.17 6.01 8.94
CA ASN A 64 -6.34 6.72 7.66
C ASN A 64 -6.54 5.73 6.52
N ILE A 65 -7.46 6.01 5.61
CA ILE A 65 -7.79 5.12 4.48
C ILE A 65 -6.76 5.27 3.37
N LEU A 66 -5.90 4.27 3.21
CA LEU A 66 -4.94 4.21 2.10
C LEU A 66 -5.57 3.65 0.81
N ALA A 67 -6.52 2.73 0.94
CA ALA A 67 -7.26 2.18 -0.19
C ALA A 67 -8.67 1.75 0.24
N THR A 68 -9.67 2.08 -0.58
CA THR A 68 -11.07 1.71 -0.35
C THR A 68 -11.74 1.26 -1.64
N SER A 69 -12.95 0.71 -1.55
CA SER A 69 -13.74 0.28 -2.71
C SER A 69 -15.09 0.98 -2.69
N ASN A 70 -15.30 1.87 -3.65
CA ASN A 70 -16.52 2.64 -3.80
C ASN A 70 -17.52 1.90 -4.68
N LYS A 71 -18.80 1.89 -4.28
CA LYS A 71 -19.87 1.26 -5.06
C LYS A 71 -20.15 2.10 -6.31
N VAL A 72 -20.07 1.45 -7.45
CA VAL A 72 -20.35 2.03 -8.77
C VAL A 72 -21.31 1.13 -9.55
N TYR A 73 -21.73 1.57 -10.73
CA TYR A 73 -22.70 0.85 -11.54
C TYR A 73 -22.24 0.76 -13.00
N ASN A 74 -22.41 -0.41 -13.59
CA ASN A 74 -22.28 -0.58 -15.04
C ASN A 74 -23.66 -0.36 -15.68
N VAL A 75 -23.72 0.50 -16.68
CA VAL A 75 -24.96 0.79 -17.44
C VAL A 75 -25.11 -0.24 -18.55
N ILE A 76 -26.17 -1.02 -18.48
CA ILE A 76 -26.46 -2.09 -19.43
C ILE A 76 -27.64 -1.70 -20.34
N LEU A 77 -27.50 -1.97 -21.65
CA LEU A 77 -28.53 -1.78 -22.65
C LEU A 77 -29.05 -3.12 -23.18
N ASP A 78 -30.34 -3.34 -23.09
CA ASP A 78 -31.07 -4.38 -23.79
C ASP A 78 -31.58 -3.84 -25.16
N CYS A 79 -30.74 -3.99 -26.18
CA CYS A 79 -31.08 -3.54 -27.53
C CYS A 79 -32.36 -4.18 -28.06
N LYS A 80 -32.63 -5.44 -27.69
CA LYS A 80 -33.83 -6.17 -28.11
C LYS A 80 -35.09 -5.55 -27.53
N THR A 81 -35.09 -5.18 -26.27
CA THR A 81 -36.22 -4.52 -25.59
C THR A 81 -36.43 -3.11 -26.19
N VAL A 82 -35.37 -2.33 -26.39
CA VAL A 82 -35.48 -1.00 -27.02
C VAL A 82 -36.03 -1.10 -28.44
N ASN A 83 -35.58 -2.09 -29.22
CA ASN A 83 -36.05 -2.29 -30.63
C ASN A 83 -37.43 -2.96 -30.73
N SER A 84 -38.03 -3.37 -29.60
CA SER A 84 -39.33 -4.04 -29.62
C SER A 84 -40.50 -3.10 -29.99
N ASP A 85 -40.31 -1.79 -29.72
CA ASP A 85 -41.29 -0.75 -30.07
C ASP A 85 -40.53 0.51 -30.54
N PRO A 86 -40.90 1.05 -31.74
CA PRO A 86 -40.30 2.31 -32.25
C PRO A 86 -40.41 3.50 -31.28
N ASP A 87 -41.47 3.52 -30.45
CA ASP A 87 -41.71 4.59 -29.45
C ASP A 87 -40.67 4.58 -28.31
N TYR A 88 -39.89 3.51 -28.13
CA TYR A 88 -38.86 3.39 -27.07
C TYR A 88 -37.49 3.93 -27.49
N VAL A 89 -37.19 3.94 -28.79
CA VAL A 89 -35.83 4.23 -29.31
C VAL A 89 -35.38 5.65 -28.96
N GLU A 90 -36.13 6.66 -29.42
CA GLU A 90 -35.72 8.07 -29.23
C GLU A 90 -35.76 8.52 -27.78
N PRO A 91 -36.79 8.19 -26.94
CA PRO A 91 -36.75 8.50 -25.50
C PRO A 91 -35.57 7.88 -24.76
N THR A 92 -35.23 6.61 -25.06
CA THR A 92 -34.11 5.93 -24.41
C THR A 92 -32.77 6.54 -24.80
N ILE A 93 -32.54 6.84 -26.09
CA ILE A 93 -31.31 7.50 -26.55
C ILE A 93 -31.16 8.87 -25.90
N ARG A 94 -32.24 9.67 -25.84
CA ARG A 94 -32.22 11.00 -25.25
C ARG A 94 -31.88 10.94 -23.76
N ALA A 95 -32.52 10.07 -22.98
CA ALA A 95 -32.24 9.90 -21.56
C ALA A 95 -30.80 9.49 -21.31
N LEU A 96 -30.25 8.54 -22.09
CA LEU A 96 -28.86 8.11 -21.98
C LEU A 96 -27.86 9.22 -22.26
N LYS A 97 -28.17 10.08 -23.27
CA LYS A 97 -27.32 11.22 -23.63
C LYS A 97 -27.38 12.35 -22.61
N GLU A 98 -28.61 12.81 -22.26
CA GLU A 98 -28.82 14.01 -21.46
C GLU A 98 -28.41 13.81 -19.99
N ILE A 99 -28.64 12.61 -19.44
CA ILE A 99 -28.39 12.33 -17.99
C ILE A 99 -27.06 11.66 -17.79
N LEU A 100 -26.73 10.65 -18.62
CA LEU A 100 -25.52 9.84 -18.43
C LEU A 100 -24.36 10.26 -19.34
N GLY A 101 -24.57 11.26 -20.24
CA GLY A 101 -23.53 11.72 -21.15
C GLY A 101 -23.09 10.70 -22.20
N ILE A 102 -23.89 9.65 -22.44
CA ILE A 102 -23.52 8.57 -23.36
C ILE A 102 -23.69 9.06 -24.80
N ASP A 103 -22.68 8.79 -25.64
CA ASP A 103 -22.69 9.17 -27.03
C ASP A 103 -23.86 8.52 -27.78
N GLU A 104 -24.68 9.38 -28.40
CA GLU A 104 -25.85 9.00 -29.18
C GLU A 104 -25.49 8.09 -30.36
N GLU A 105 -24.39 8.36 -31.07
CA GLU A 105 -23.96 7.55 -32.23
C GLU A 105 -23.58 6.13 -31.78
N LYS A 106 -22.93 5.98 -30.62
CA LYS A 106 -22.63 4.68 -30.01
C LYS A 106 -23.91 3.88 -29.75
N VAL A 107 -24.92 4.49 -29.13
CA VAL A 107 -26.20 3.82 -28.84
C VAL A 107 -26.93 3.44 -30.13
N ARG A 108 -27.03 4.34 -31.09
CA ARG A 108 -27.65 4.07 -32.39
C ARG A 108 -26.95 2.96 -33.17
N SER A 109 -25.64 2.94 -33.15
CA SER A 109 -24.85 1.86 -33.75
C SER A 109 -25.18 0.50 -33.14
N LEU A 110 -25.25 0.38 -31.82
CA LEU A 110 -25.61 -0.86 -31.12
C LEU A 110 -27.03 -1.32 -31.42
N LEU A 111 -27.98 -0.40 -31.52
CA LEU A 111 -29.39 -0.69 -31.86
C LEU A 111 -29.57 -1.14 -33.32
N SER A 112 -28.74 -0.67 -34.26
CA SER A 112 -28.85 -0.94 -35.69
C SER A 112 -27.97 -2.09 -36.20
N ASP A 113 -26.85 -2.42 -35.56
CA ASP A 113 -25.96 -3.51 -36.00
C ASP A 113 -26.64 -4.87 -35.81
N SER A 114 -26.63 -5.68 -36.87
CA SER A 114 -27.25 -7.01 -36.89
C SER A 114 -26.72 -7.97 -35.82
N ARG A 115 -25.50 -7.75 -35.29
CA ARG A 115 -24.87 -8.57 -34.23
C ARG A 115 -25.36 -8.18 -32.84
N THR A 116 -25.71 -6.90 -32.61
CA THR A 116 -26.04 -6.36 -31.29
C THR A 116 -27.51 -5.99 -31.14
N SER A 117 -28.24 -5.72 -32.23
CA SER A 117 -29.66 -5.28 -32.22
C SER A 117 -30.63 -6.23 -31.53
N GLN A 118 -30.28 -7.52 -31.41
CA GLN A 118 -31.05 -8.53 -30.69
C GLN A 118 -30.39 -8.94 -29.36
N SER A 119 -29.29 -8.30 -28.99
CA SER A 119 -28.63 -8.54 -27.72
C SER A 119 -29.45 -7.94 -26.58
N GLN A 120 -29.56 -8.70 -25.49
CA GLN A 120 -30.18 -8.23 -24.25
C GLN A 120 -29.12 -7.68 -23.25
N TYR A 121 -27.84 -7.74 -23.61
CA TYR A 121 -26.75 -7.30 -22.75
C TYR A 121 -25.65 -6.62 -23.55
N GLN A 122 -25.56 -5.30 -23.40
CA GLN A 122 -24.49 -4.46 -23.95
C GLN A 122 -24.06 -3.44 -22.90
N ILE A 123 -22.81 -3.48 -22.50
CA ILE A 123 -22.26 -2.50 -21.54
C ILE A 123 -22.05 -1.16 -22.27
N LEU A 124 -22.81 -0.15 -21.89
CA LEU A 124 -22.71 1.20 -22.45
C LEU A 124 -21.64 2.03 -21.75
N LEU A 125 -21.65 2.02 -20.41
CA LEU A 125 -20.77 2.78 -19.56
C LEU A 125 -20.41 1.92 -18.34
N LYS A 126 -19.17 1.97 -17.89
CA LYS A 126 -18.71 1.37 -16.65
C LYS A 126 -18.51 2.44 -15.58
N GLN A 127 -18.56 2.03 -14.33
CA GLN A 127 -18.17 2.87 -13.18
C GLN A 127 -19.02 4.14 -13.02
N LEU A 128 -20.32 4.08 -13.35
CA LEU A 128 -21.25 5.17 -13.10
C LEU A 128 -21.44 5.37 -11.59
N SER A 129 -21.40 6.62 -11.13
CA SER A 129 -21.65 6.97 -9.73
C SER A 129 -23.10 6.70 -9.31
N MET A 130 -23.30 6.48 -7.99
CA MET A 130 -24.63 6.33 -7.39
C MET A 130 -25.54 7.52 -7.70
N ASP A 131 -25.00 8.73 -7.69
CA ASP A 131 -25.81 9.95 -7.91
C ASP A 131 -26.34 10.03 -9.33
N LYS A 132 -25.53 9.72 -10.32
CA LYS A 132 -25.97 9.65 -11.72
C LYS A 132 -26.98 8.52 -11.95
N LYS A 133 -26.84 7.38 -11.26
CA LYS A 133 -27.84 6.33 -11.25
C LYS A 133 -29.16 6.83 -10.68
N LYS A 134 -29.14 7.48 -9.51
CA LYS A 134 -30.35 8.04 -8.89
C LYS A 134 -31.01 9.10 -9.78
N GLU A 135 -30.22 9.95 -10.43
CA GLU A 135 -30.73 10.96 -11.38
C GLU A 135 -31.46 10.29 -12.54
N PHE A 136 -30.89 9.23 -13.12
CA PHE A 136 -31.55 8.48 -14.21
C PHE A 136 -32.82 7.76 -13.75
N GLU A 137 -32.79 7.12 -12.60
CA GLU A 137 -33.94 6.44 -12.00
C GLU A 137 -35.09 7.45 -11.70
N ALA A 138 -34.75 8.60 -11.14
CA ALA A 138 -35.73 9.68 -10.88
C ALA A 138 -36.31 10.24 -12.17
N TYR A 139 -35.53 10.33 -13.25
CA TYR A 139 -36.02 10.75 -14.54
C TYR A 139 -37.02 9.74 -15.15
N THR A 140 -36.75 8.46 -15.04
CA THR A 140 -37.57 7.38 -15.63
C THR A 140 -38.74 6.95 -14.76
N THR A 141 -38.76 7.32 -13.48
CA THR A 141 -39.88 7.05 -12.55
C THR A 141 -40.91 8.16 -12.71
N VAL A 142 -42.03 7.84 -13.34
CA VAL A 142 -43.13 8.80 -13.56
C VAL A 142 -44.26 8.53 -12.59
N GLU A 143 -44.44 9.42 -11.61
CA GLU A 143 -45.57 9.37 -10.67
C GLU A 143 -46.81 9.94 -11.34
N GLU A 144 -48.01 9.39 -11.01
CA GLU A 144 -49.28 9.85 -11.54
C GLU A 144 -49.55 11.33 -11.23
N ASP A 145 -49.17 11.78 -10.04
CA ASP A 145 -49.38 13.15 -9.54
C ASP A 145 -48.24 14.13 -9.96
N SER A 146 -47.28 13.68 -10.72
CA SER A 146 -46.17 14.52 -11.22
C SER A 146 -46.69 15.76 -11.97
N PRO A 147 -46.06 16.94 -11.81
CA PRO A 147 -46.43 18.18 -12.54
C PRO A 147 -46.11 18.15 -14.03
N LEU A 148 -45.52 17.08 -14.53
CA LEU A 148 -45.13 16.89 -15.94
C LEU A 148 -46.37 16.85 -16.84
N SER A 149 -46.21 17.35 -18.08
CA SER A 149 -47.22 17.21 -19.12
C SER A 149 -47.42 15.74 -19.51
N ASP A 150 -48.61 15.40 -20.04
CA ASP A 150 -48.92 14.04 -20.51
C ASP A 150 -47.91 13.56 -21.57
N THR A 151 -47.37 14.47 -22.38
CA THR A 151 -46.36 14.17 -23.39
C THR A 151 -45.03 13.78 -22.72
N GLU A 152 -44.59 14.57 -21.76
CA GLU A 152 -43.35 14.27 -20.98
C GLU A 152 -43.47 12.99 -20.16
N LYS A 153 -44.65 12.78 -19.53
CA LYS A 153 -44.92 11.50 -18.80
C LYS A 153 -44.81 10.30 -19.75
N LYS A 154 -45.39 10.40 -20.96
CA LYS A 154 -45.28 9.35 -21.97
C LYS A 154 -43.85 9.15 -22.43
N GLU A 155 -43.12 10.23 -22.68
CA GLU A 155 -41.74 10.19 -23.14
C GLU A 155 -40.83 9.49 -22.09
N ARG A 156 -40.87 9.95 -20.84
CA ARG A 156 -40.08 9.35 -19.76
C ARG A 156 -40.46 7.89 -19.47
N GLY A 157 -41.76 7.58 -19.54
CA GLY A 157 -42.27 6.21 -19.38
C GLY A 157 -41.89 5.26 -20.53
N ASN A 158 -41.46 5.80 -21.68
CA ASN A 158 -40.98 5.05 -22.82
C ASN A 158 -39.45 4.81 -22.79
N VAL A 159 -38.75 5.28 -21.82
CA VAL A 159 -37.35 4.87 -21.58
C VAL A 159 -37.32 3.41 -21.12
N LYS A 160 -36.81 2.50 -21.96
CA LYS A 160 -36.85 1.06 -21.74
C LYS A 160 -35.49 0.41 -22.05
N GLY A 161 -35.29 -0.79 -21.51
CA GLY A 161 -34.12 -1.60 -21.82
C GLY A 161 -32.79 -1.09 -21.23
N VAL A 162 -32.87 -0.27 -20.19
CA VAL A 162 -31.69 0.20 -19.48
C VAL A 162 -31.78 -0.28 -18.04
N TRP A 163 -30.72 -0.90 -17.53
CA TRP A 163 -30.59 -1.25 -16.12
C TRP A 163 -29.14 -1.09 -15.65
N PHE A 164 -28.91 -1.23 -14.35
CA PHE A 164 -27.64 -0.98 -13.69
C PHE A 164 -27.20 -2.24 -12.96
N GLU A 165 -25.96 -2.67 -13.22
CA GLU A 165 -25.30 -3.74 -12.48
C GLU A 165 -24.35 -3.15 -11.47
N GLU A 166 -24.41 -3.60 -10.24
CA GLU A 166 -23.51 -3.17 -9.16
C GLU A 166 -22.09 -3.66 -9.43
N ASP A 167 -21.12 -2.81 -9.14
CA ASP A 167 -19.70 -3.10 -9.20
C ASP A 167 -18.96 -2.24 -8.16
N TYR A 168 -17.68 -2.48 -7.96
CA TYR A 168 -16.84 -1.69 -7.06
C TYR A 168 -15.64 -1.13 -7.82
N LEU A 169 -15.37 0.16 -7.61
CA LEU A 169 -14.16 0.84 -8.08
C LEU A 169 -13.20 0.97 -6.91
N ARG A 170 -11.97 0.48 -7.09
CA ARG A 170 -10.89 0.70 -6.12
C ARG A 170 -10.45 2.14 -6.20
N SER A 171 -10.28 2.78 -5.05
CA SER A 171 -9.89 4.17 -4.91
C SER A 171 -8.79 4.31 -3.87
N TYR A 172 -7.84 5.18 -4.14
CA TYR A 172 -6.68 5.48 -3.33
C TYR A 172 -6.68 6.99 -3.03
N PRO A 173 -7.21 7.40 -1.85
CA PRO A 173 -7.40 8.83 -1.54
C PRO A 173 -6.12 9.64 -1.59
N PHE A 174 -5.00 9.07 -1.18
CA PHE A 174 -3.69 9.72 -1.20
C PHE A 174 -2.92 9.57 -2.53
N LYS A 175 -3.59 9.11 -3.58
CA LYS A 175 -3.06 8.97 -4.96
C LYS A 175 -1.68 8.30 -5.02
N SER A 176 -0.59 9.06 -4.89
CA SER A 176 0.77 8.56 -5.07
C SER A 176 1.51 8.22 -3.78
N LEU A 177 0.92 8.46 -2.60
CA LEU A 177 1.56 8.20 -1.32
C LEU A 177 1.89 6.71 -1.17
N ALA A 178 3.16 6.39 -0.89
CA ALA A 178 3.66 5.02 -0.71
C ALA A 178 3.22 4.06 -1.84
N CYS A 179 3.11 4.55 -3.10
CA CYS A 179 2.50 3.82 -4.22
C CYS A 179 3.12 2.45 -4.46
N ASP A 180 4.45 2.31 -4.38
CA ASP A 180 5.17 1.05 -4.59
C ASP A 180 4.94 0.04 -3.45
N THR A 181 4.60 0.54 -2.26
CA THR A 181 4.35 -0.27 -1.06
C THR A 181 2.89 -0.69 -0.97
N ILE A 182 1.95 0.23 -1.18
CA ILE A 182 0.52 -0.07 -1.19
C ILE A 182 0.18 -0.92 -2.41
N GLY A 183 0.65 -0.50 -3.60
CA GLY A 183 0.32 -1.14 -4.86
C GLY A 183 -1.11 -0.86 -5.31
N PHE A 184 -1.51 -1.50 -6.40
CA PHE A 184 -2.81 -1.27 -7.03
C PHE A 184 -3.43 -2.55 -7.59
N THR A 185 -4.72 -2.46 -7.95
CA THR A 185 -5.45 -3.53 -8.64
C THR A 185 -5.74 -3.13 -10.09
N LEU A 186 -5.43 -4.01 -11.03
CA LEU A 186 -5.79 -3.85 -12.46
C LEU A 186 -7.22 -4.28 -12.75
N ALA A 187 -7.74 -5.22 -11.99
CA ALA A 187 -9.11 -5.71 -12.00
C ALA A 187 -9.46 -6.20 -10.59
N ARG A 188 -10.73 -6.49 -10.35
CA ARG A 188 -11.24 -6.88 -9.04
C ARG A 188 -10.44 -7.98 -8.32
N ASP A 189 -9.91 -8.93 -9.07
CA ASP A 189 -9.19 -10.13 -8.63
C ASP A 189 -7.71 -10.15 -9.01
N VAL A 190 -7.22 -9.13 -9.70
CA VAL A 190 -5.84 -9.05 -10.22
C VAL A 190 -5.12 -7.87 -9.57
N ALA A 191 -4.15 -8.18 -8.74
CA ALA A 191 -3.23 -7.24 -8.14
C ALA A 191 -1.81 -7.79 -8.25
N ASP A 192 -0.89 -7.00 -8.79
CA ASP A 192 0.47 -7.44 -9.12
C ASP A 192 1.55 -6.75 -8.29
N VAL A 193 1.23 -5.66 -7.57
CA VAL A 193 2.17 -4.80 -6.87
C VAL A 193 1.76 -4.62 -5.40
N GLY A 194 2.73 -4.49 -4.51
CA GLY A 194 2.57 -4.05 -3.14
C GLY A 194 1.71 -4.94 -2.23
N ILE A 195 1.18 -4.32 -1.19
CA ILE A 195 0.27 -4.95 -0.21
C ILE A 195 -0.99 -5.49 -0.91
N GLU A 196 -1.50 -4.77 -1.92
CA GLU A 196 -2.64 -5.21 -2.72
C GLU A 196 -2.43 -6.59 -3.34
N SER A 197 -1.21 -6.87 -3.81
CA SER A 197 -0.83 -8.17 -4.37
C SER A 197 -0.61 -9.23 -3.29
N TYR A 198 0.22 -8.93 -2.30
CA TYR A 198 0.60 -9.89 -1.27
C TYR A 198 -0.62 -10.39 -0.47
N TYR A 199 -1.53 -9.48 -0.14
CA TYR A 199 -2.76 -9.78 0.61
C TYR A 199 -4.01 -9.91 -0.28
N ASN A 200 -3.85 -10.12 -1.59
CA ASN A 200 -4.97 -10.18 -2.52
C ASN A 200 -6.08 -11.14 -2.06
N SER A 201 -5.73 -12.35 -1.62
CA SER A 201 -6.69 -13.35 -1.13
C SER A 201 -7.44 -12.93 0.14
N THR A 202 -6.85 -12.04 0.94
CA THR A 202 -7.47 -11.50 2.16
C THR A 202 -8.43 -10.37 1.82
N LEU A 203 -8.01 -9.49 0.91
CA LEU A 203 -8.74 -8.29 0.51
C LEU A 203 -9.92 -8.59 -0.43
N MET A 204 -9.82 -9.60 -1.30
CA MET A 204 -10.73 -9.82 -2.42
C MET A 204 -12.16 -10.21 -2.01
N GLY A 205 -12.34 -10.91 -0.89
CA GLY A 205 -13.63 -11.48 -0.49
C GLY A 205 -14.08 -12.64 -1.38
N ALA A 206 -15.37 -12.93 -1.36
CA ALA A 206 -15.98 -13.97 -2.20
C ALA A 206 -17.33 -13.49 -2.75
N ASP A 207 -17.49 -13.53 -4.06
CA ASP A 207 -18.73 -13.11 -4.72
C ASP A 207 -19.92 -13.95 -4.33
N GLY A 208 -21.03 -13.28 -4.14
CA GLY A 208 -22.34 -13.87 -4.06
C GLY A 208 -22.91 -14.20 -5.44
N ARG A 209 -24.03 -14.89 -5.44
CA ARG A 209 -24.75 -15.25 -6.66
C ARG A 209 -26.24 -15.22 -6.44
N GLN A 210 -26.94 -14.71 -7.43
CA GLN A 210 -28.38 -14.75 -7.48
C GLN A 210 -28.81 -15.62 -8.66
N TYR A 211 -29.58 -16.65 -8.40
CA TYR A 211 -30.09 -17.53 -9.45
C TYR A 211 -31.53 -17.96 -9.18
N GLY A 212 -32.31 -18.08 -10.24
CA GLY A 212 -33.67 -18.59 -10.18
C GLY A 212 -33.71 -20.08 -10.53
N TYR A 213 -34.49 -20.84 -9.81
CA TYR A 213 -34.79 -22.24 -10.15
C TYR A 213 -36.29 -22.47 -10.09
N PHE A 214 -36.73 -23.53 -10.77
CA PHE A 214 -38.15 -23.92 -10.75
C PHE A 214 -38.36 -24.97 -9.63
N ASN A 215 -39.30 -24.64 -8.75
CA ASN A 215 -39.74 -25.62 -7.75
C ASN A 215 -40.60 -26.76 -8.40
N SER A 216 -41.00 -27.76 -7.59
CA SER A 216 -41.83 -28.88 -8.03
C SER A 216 -43.21 -28.47 -8.56
N GLN A 217 -43.66 -27.25 -8.33
CA GLN A 217 -44.93 -26.70 -8.79
C GLN A 217 -44.77 -25.83 -10.05
N SER A 218 -43.55 -25.73 -10.59
CA SER A 218 -43.17 -24.89 -11.73
C SER A 218 -43.26 -23.39 -11.47
N ASP A 219 -43.19 -22.97 -10.21
CA ASP A 219 -43.00 -21.56 -9.87
C ASP A 219 -41.50 -21.25 -9.81
N VAL A 220 -41.14 -20.00 -10.16
CA VAL A 220 -39.75 -19.55 -10.09
C VAL A 220 -39.45 -19.18 -8.64
N GLU A 221 -38.54 -19.93 -8.01
CA GLU A 221 -37.96 -19.58 -6.73
C GLU A 221 -36.56 -18.97 -6.97
N GLN A 222 -36.26 -17.91 -6.22
CA GLN A 222 -34.98 -17.23 -6.29
C GLN A 222 -34.13 -17.65 -5.10
N THR A 223 -32.90 -18.03 -5.37
CA THR A 223 -31.88 -18.27 -4.35
C THR A 223 -30.82 -17.18 -4.45
N ILE A 224 -30.54 -16.57 -3.33
CA ILE A 224 -29.47 -15.59 -3.20
C ILE A 224 -28.41 -16.19 -2.28
N ILE A 225 -27.19 -16.25 -2.77
CA ILE A 225 -25.99 -16.47 -1.98
C ILE A 225 -25.37 -15.10 -1.82
N GLU A 226 -25.43 -14.58 -0.59
CA GLU A 226 -24.87 -13.26 -0.29
C GLU A 226 -23.35 -13.25 -0.51
N PRO A 227 -22.78 -12.13 -1.00
CA PRO A 227 -21.34 -11.97 -1.08
C PRO A 227 -20.72 -11.93 0.31
N VAL A 228 -19.49 -12.36 0.41
CA VAL A 228 -18.66 -12.20 1.61
C VAL A 228 -17.61 -11.17 1.30
N ASP A 229 -17.73 -9.99 1.89
CA ASP A 229 -16.76 -8.91 1.68
C ASP A 229 -15.36 -9.29 2.13
N GLY A 230 -14.37 -8.68 1.50
CA GLY A 230 -12.97 -8.84 1.84
C GLY A 230 -12.68 -8.29 3.23
N LYS A 231 -11.61 -8.79 3.83
CA LYS A 231 -11.13 -8.32 5.13
C LYS A 231 -10.31 -7.05 4.95
N ASN A 232 -10.40 -6.16 5.92
CA ASN A 232 -9.58 -4.95 5.96
C ASN A 232 -8.18 -5.27 6.49
N ILE A 233 -7.21 -4.46 6.10
CA ILE A 233 -5.82 -4.53 6.55
C ILE A 233 -5.48 -3.20 7.21
N VAL A 234 -4.95 -3.24 8.43
CA VAL A 234 -4.29 -2.12 9.09
C VAL A 234 -2.79 -2.32 8.95
N THR A 235 -2.13 -1.36 8.34
CA THR A 235 -0.68 -1.43 8.10
C THR A 235 0.11 -0.84 9.27
N THR A 236 1.42 -1.00 9.24
CA THR A 236 2.37 -0.32 10.11
C THR A 236 2.79 1.04 9.57
N LEU A 237 2.44 1.33 8.29
CA LEU A 237 2.71 2.62 7.67
C LEU A 237 2.02 3.74 8.45
N ASP A 238 2.67 4.89 8.48
CA ASP A 238 2.15 6.12 9.08
C ASP A 238 2.13 7.19 7.99
N VAL A 239 0.95 7.74 7.68
CA VAL A 239 0.78 8.75 6.63
C VAL A 239 1.64 9.98 6.90
N GLY A 240 1.72 10.46 8.15
CA GLY A 240 2.54 11.61 8.50
C GLY A 240 4.03 11.35 8.31
N ILE A 241 4.52 10.17 8.74
CA ILE A 241 5.92 9.79 8.52
C ILE A 241 6.22 9.64 7.02
N GLN A 242 5.31 9.01 6.28
CA GLN A 242 5.46 8.84 4.83
C GLN A 242 5.54 10.20 4.12
N GLN A 243 4.68 11.16 4.49
CA GLN A 243 4.71 12.52 3.94
C GLN A 243 6.02 13.24 4.26
N ILE A 244 6.54 13.12 5.47
CA ILE A 244 7.86 13.66 5.83
C ILE A 244 8.95 13.08 4.91
N VAL A 245 8.96 11.76 4.72
CA VAL A 245 9.93 11.10 3.84
C VAL A 245 9.79 11.61 2.41
N GLU A 246 8.59 11.61 1.87
CA GLU A 246 8.30 12.04 0.50
C GLU A 246 8.66 13.49 0.25
N LYS A 247 8.45 14.37 1.23
CA LYS A 247 8.86 15.78 1.19
C LYS A 247 10.35 15.93 0.87
N TYR A 248 11.22 15.27 1.63
CA TYR A 248 12.67 15.40 1.45
C TYR A 248 13.19 14.67 0.22
N VAL A 249 12.61 13.52 -0.15
CA VAL A 249 12.93 12.83 -1.40
C VAL A 249 12.56 13.68 -2.61
N ASN A 250 11.38 14.29 -2.63
CA ASN A 250 10.94 15.17 -3.71
C ASN A 250 11.78 16.45 -3.80
N GLY A 251 12.08 17.06 -2.64
CA GLY A 251 13.00 18.20 -2.59
C GLY A 251 14.33 17.90 -3.25
N PHE A 252 14.92 16.75 -2.93
CA PHE A 252 16.15 16.29 -3.54
C PHE A 252 15.99 15.97 -5.04
N LYS A 253 14.93 15.26 -5.45
CA LYS A 253 14.65 14.98 -6.86
C LYS A 253 14.50 16.25 -7.68
N LYS A 254 13.80 17.24 -7.17
CA LYS A 254 13.59 18.54 -7.83
C LYS A 254 14.90 19.34 -7.95
N LYS A 255 15.76 19.31 -6.94
CA LYS A 255 17.01 20.09 -6.88
C LYS A 255 18.14 19.44 -7.67
N MET A 256 18.31 18.13 -7.56
CA MET A 256 19.43 17.38 -8.11
C MET A 256 18.94 16.18 -8.97
N GLY A 257 18.14 15.31 -8.37
CA GLY A 257 17.73 14.05 -8.97
C GLY A 257 18.82 12.97 -8.88
N ALA A 258 18.42 11.75 -9.16
CA ALA A 258 19.26 10.57 -9.21
C ALA A 258 18.60 9.53 -10.12
N LYS A 259 19.32 8.44 -10.42
CA LYS A 259 18.75 7.31 -11.15
C LYS A 259 17.69 6.59 -10.32
N ASN A 260 18.00 6.28 -9.05
CA ASN A 260 17.06 5.79 -8.06
C ASN A 260 17.31 6.47 -6.71
N ILE A 261 16.26 6.60 -5.91
CA ILE A 261 16.35 7.03 -4.51
C ILE A 261 15.51 6.04 -3.72
N GLY A 262 16.03 5.58 -2.58
CA GLY A 262 15.27 4.72 -1.67
C GLY A 262 15.37 5.25 -0.26
N VAL A 263 14.25 5.25 0.47
CA VAL A 263 14.21 5.56 1.89
C VAL A 263 13.34 4.52 2.61
N VAL A 264 13.87 3.97 3.69
CA VAL A 264 13.12 3.08 4.59
C VAL A 264 13.22 3.64 6.01
N VAL A 265 12.07 3.78 6.66
CA VAL A 265 11.95 4.13 8.08
C VAL A 265 11.38 2.93 8.84
N GLN A 266 12.08 2.47 9.86
CA GLN A 266 11.72 1.27 10.62
C GLN A 266 11.79 1.52 12.12
N ASP A 267 10.87 0.89 12.87
CA ASP A 267 11.04 0.71 14.31
C ASP A 267 12.01 -0.46 14.55
N PRO A 268 13.21 -0.20 15.09
CA PRO A 268 14.20 -1.25 15.27
C PRO A 268 13.80 -2.29 16.33
N ASN A 269 12.84 -1.99 17.19
CA ASN A 269 12.45 -2.84 18.32
C ASN A 269 11.30 -3.81 17.99
N THR A 270 10.62 -3.60 16.87
CA THR A 270 9.48 -4.41 16.44
C THR A 270 9.66 -4.99 15.04
N GLY A 271 10.45 -4.32 14.19
CA GLY A 271 10.57 -4.61 12.76
C GLY A 271 9.43 -3.99 11.92
N GLU A 272 8.55 -3.18 12.52
CA GLU A 272 7.51 -2.43 11.80
C GLU A 272 8.14 -1.45 10.81
N ILE A 273 7.72 -1.49 9.54
CA ILE A 273 8.09 -0.47 8.54
C ILE A 273 7.08 0.67 8.67
N LEU A 274 7.58 1.85 9.07
CA LEU A 274 6.76 3.03 9.32
C LEU A 274 6.54 3.87 8.05
N ALA A 275 7.54 3.89 7.17
CA ALA A 275 7.47 4.50 5.84
C ALA A 275 8.46 3.82 4.89
N MET A 276 8.12 3.82 3.60
CA MET A 276 8.98 3.30 2.52
C MET A 276 8.72 4.08 1.24
N ASP A 277 9.77 4.59 0.61
CA ASP A 277 9.71 5.37 -0.61
C ASP A 277 10.80 4.90 -1.60
N ALA A 278 10.40 4.47 -2.78
CA ALA A 278 11.31 4.06 -3.84
C ALA A 278 11.66 5.20 -4.83
N GLY A 279 11.17 6.40 -4.60
CA GLY A 279 11.55 7.64 -5.27
C GLY A 279 10.73 8.00 -6.50
N ASP A 280 10.35 7.07 -7.36
CA ASP A 280 9.46 7.33 -8.49
C ASP A 280 8.01 7.12 -8.06
N ARG A 281 7.14 8.06 -8.42
CA ARG A 281 5.75 8.03 -7.98
C ARG A 281 4.78 8.09 -9.15
N TYR A 282 3.68 7.39 -8.99
CA TYR A 282 2.56 7.35 -9.91
C TYR A 282 1.23 7.36 -9.16
N ASP A 283 0.18 7.89 -9.78
CA ASP A 283 -1.16 7.85 -9.19
C ASP A 283 -1.71 6.42 -9.17
N LEU A 284 -1.98 5.89 -7.99
CA LEU A 284 -2.57 4.56 -7.80
C LEU A 284 -3.96 4.43 -8.45
N ASN A 285 -4.67 5.55 -8.69
CA ASN A 285 -5.94 5.56 -9.39
C ASN A 285 -5.75 5.51 -10.93
N ASP A 286 -4.57 5.92 -11.46
CA ASP A 286 -4.18 5.77 -12.86
C ASP A 286 -2.75 5.22 -13.00
N PRO A 287 -2.50 3.97 -12.57
CA PRO A 287 -1.15 3.42 -12.45
C PRO A 287 -0.45 3.15 -13.79
N ARG A 288 -1.10 3.44 -14.91
CA ARG A 288 -0.51 3.29 -16.26
C ARG A 288 -0.10 4.62 -16.89
N ASP A 289 -0.31 5.72 -16.20
CA ASP A 289 0.13 7.02 -16.65
C ASP A 289 1.65 7.16 -16.49
N LEU A 290 2.35 7.24 -17.62
CA LEU A 290 3.80 7.43 -17.67
C LEU A 290 4.21 8.91 -17.72
N SER A 291 3.27 9.84 -17.68
CA SER A 291 3.53 11.28 -17.86
C SER A 291 4.39 11.90 -16.75
N SER A 292 4.47 11.25 -15.59
CA SER A 292 5.37 11.66 -14.49
C SER A 292 6.86 11.41 -14.80
N LEU A 293 7.17 10.47 -15.70
CA LEU A 293 8.55 10.04 -16.02
C LEU A 293 8.97 10.35 -17.43
N TYR A 294 8.04 10.45 -18.39
CA TYR A 294 8.31 10.61 -19.81
C TYR A 294 7.47 11.73 -20.40
N SER A 295 8.01 12.44 -21.39
CA SER A 295 7.26 13.43 -22.17
C SER A 295 6.21 12.78 -23.08
N GLU A 296 5.18 13.56 -23.48
CA GLU A 296 4.15 13.07 -24.43
C GLU A 296 4.74 12.54 -25.74
N GLU A 297 5.84 13.13 -26.23
CA GLU A 297 6.52 12.71 -27.43
C GLU A 297 7.20 11.34 -27.25
N GLU A 298 7.85 11.12 -26.10
CA GLU A 298 8.48 9.84 -25.77
C GLU A 298 7.43 8.74 -25.61
N ILE A 299 6.36 9.00 -24.87
CA ILE A 299 5.26 8.04 -24.68
C ILE A 299 4.63 7.63 -26.01
N LYS A 300 4.38 8.61 -26.90
CA LYS A 300 3.81 8.33 -28.24
C LYS A 300 4.76 7.56 -29.16
N ALA A 301 6.08 7.65 -28.92
CA ALA A 301 7.10 6.94 -29.70
C ALA A 301 7.33 5.50 -29.22
N MET A 302 6.95 5.16 -27.98
CA MET A 302 7.12 3.82 -27.41
C MET A 302 6.26 2.79 -28.15
N ASN A 303 6.83 1.63 -28.41
CA ASN A 303 6.08 0.45 -28.80
C ASN A 303 5.54 -0.30 -27.56
N ASP A 304 4.73 -1.34 -27.77
CA ASP A 304 4.11 -2.11 -26.68
C ASP A 304 5.12 -2.72 -25.70
N GLU A 305 6.28 -3.19 -26.17
CA GLU A 305 7.34 -3.79 -25.35
C GLU A 305 8.05 -2.72 -24.51
N GLU A 306 8.35 -1.57 -25.10
CA GLU A 306 8.94 -0.42 -24.43
C GLU A 306 7.99 0.14 -23.36
N THR A 307 6.70 0.25 -23.66
CA THR A 307 5.65 0.67 -22.71
C THR A 307 5.57 -0.29 -21.50
N VAL A 308 5.53 -1.59 -21.75
CA VAL A 308 5.51 -2.60 -20.65
C VAL A 308 6.79 -2.53 -19.81
N THR A 309 7.94 -2.32 -20.45
CA THR A 309 9.23 -2.19 -19.75
C THR A 309 9.24 -0.93 -18.86
N ALA A 310 8.75 0.20 -19.38
CA ALA A 310 8.67 1.45 -18.64
C ALA A 310 7.70 1.34 -17.44
N LEU A 311 6.52 0.73 -17.64
CA LEU A 311 5.57 0.48 -16.57
C LEU A 311 6.14 -0.43 -15.48
N ASN A 312 6.80 -1.53 -15.85
CA ASN A 312 7.42 -2.42 -14.88
C ASN A 312 8.56 -1.74 -14.10
N ALA A 313 9.30 -0.85 -14.73
CA ALA A 313 10.33 -0.05 -14.06
C ALA A 313 9.71 0.94 -13.07
N MET A 314 8.63 1.62 -13.46
CA MET A 314 7.89 2.56 -12.60
C MET A 314 7.24 1.88 -11.39
N TRP A 315 6.75 0.65 -11.54
CA TRP A 315 6.10 -0.11 -10.46
C TRP A 315 7.08 -0.88 -9.57
N ASN A 316 8.38 -0.81 -9.87
CA ASN A 316 9.41 -1.55 -9.14
C ASN A 316 9.72 -0.89 -7.80
N ASN A 317 9.49 -1.58 -6.68
CA ASN A 317 9.90 -1.10 -5.38
C ASN A 317 11.41 -1.34 -5.18
N PHE A 318 12.22 -0.32 -5.47
CA PHE A 318 13.67 -0.34 -5.33
C PHE A 318 14.14 -0.79 -3.95
N CYS A 319 13.44 -0.41 -2.89
CA CYS A 319 13.82 -0.76 -1.52
C CYS A 319 13.74 -2.27 -1.23
N VAL A 320 12.90 -3.00 -1.97
CA VAL A 320 12.58 -4.41 -1.73
C VAL A 320 13.25 -5.33 -2.73
N THR A 321 13.27 -4.93 -4.01
CA THR A 321 13.66 -5.81 -5.12
C THR A 321 15.13 -5.73 -5.47
N ASP A 322 15.70 -4.51 -5.43
CA ASP A 322 17.02 -4.25 -5.97
C ASP A 322 18.12 -4.58 -4.97
N ALA A 323 19.12 -5.29 -5.44
CA ALA A 323 20.28 -5.64 -4.65
C ALA A 323 21.53 -4.94 -5.21
N PHE A 324 22.26 -4.31 -4.33
CA PHE A 324 23.45 -3.53 -4.65
C PHE A 324 24.58 -3.78 -3.63
N GLU A 325 25.79 -3.37 -3.95
CA GLU A 325 26.89 -3.41 -2.99
C GLU A 325 26.66 -2.35 -1.90
N PRO A 326 26.54 -2.73 -0.60
CA PRO A 326 26.15 -1.80 0.47
C PRO A 326 27.20 -0.71 0.74
N GLY A 327 28.46 -0.98 0.43
CA GLY A 327 29.55 -0.09 0.80
C GLY A 327 29.75 -0.01 2.32
N SER A 328 30.28 1.12 2.77
CA SER A 328 30.72 1.28 4.17
C SER A 328 29.62 1.26 5.24
N VAL A 329 28.32 1.27 4.89
CA VAL A 329 27.24 1.13 5.87
C VAL A 329 27.29 -0.22 6.61
N VAL A 330 27.83 -1.25 5.97
CA VAL A 330 27.95 -2.59 6.56
C VAL A 330 29.04 -2.70 7.67
N LYS A 331 29.97 -1.75 7.75
CA LYS A 331 31.13 -1.85 8.67
C LYS A 331 30.76 -2.04 10.16
N PRO A 332 29.76 -1.35 10.72
CA PRO A 332 29.30 -1.60 12.07
C PRO A 332 28.81 -3.04 12.27
N ILE A 333 28.12 -3.61 11.26
CA ILE A 333 27.60 -4.98 11.30
C ILE A 333 28.75 -5.99 11.30
N VAL A 334 29.76 -5.79 10.43
CA VAL A 334 30.95 -6.65 10.37
C VAL A 334 31.74 -6.57 11.68
N MET A 335 31.92 -5.37 12.23
CA MET A 335 32.62 -5.17 13.50
C MET A 335 31.85 -5.82 14.65
N ALA A 336 30.53 -5.66 14.71
CA ALA A 336 29.68 -6.32 15.69
C ALA A 336 29.82 -7.86 15.64
N GLY A 337 29.81 -8.43 14.43
CA GLY A 337 30.05 -9.86 14.23
C GLY A 337 31.45 -10.31 14.65
N ALA A 338 32.47 -9.50 14.42
CA ALA A 338 33.86 -9.80 14.83
C ALA A 338 34.01 -9.77 16.36
N LEU A 339 33.39 -8.81 17.04
CA LEU A 339 33.36 -8.71 18.51
C LEU A 339 32.58 -9.89 19.09
N GLU A 340 31.42 -10.23 18.60
CA GLU A 340 30.56 -11.31 19.07
C GLU A 340 31.27 -12.68 18.96
N LYS A 341 32.08 -12.88 17.93
CA LYS A 341 32.87 -14.11 17.76
C LYS A 341 34.22 -14.09 18.53
N GLY A 342 34.55 -12.97 19.16
CA GLY A 342 35.85 -12.81 19.87
C GLY A 342 37.07 -12.81 18.93
N SER A 343 36.87 -12.47 17.65
CA SER A 343 37.95 -12.29 16.67
C SER A 343 38.75 -11.02 16.96
N ILE A 344 38.08 -10.03 17.55
CA ILE A 344 38.65 -8.78 18.05
C ILE A 344 38.08 -8.46 19.44
N ALA A 345 38.72 -7.55 20.17
CA ALA A 345 38.27 -7.04 21.45
C ALA A 345 38.26 -5.51 21.48
N GLU A 346 37.44 -4.90 22.37
CA GLU A 346 37.29 -3.44 22.50
C GLU A 346 38.58 -2.64 22.62
N GLY A 347 39.62 -3.23 23.17
CA GLY A 347 40.92 -2.59 23.33
C GLY A 347 41.89 -2.77 22.14
N ASP A 348 41.44 -3.43 21.07
CA ASP A 348 42.29 -3.65 19.89
C ASP A 348 42.49 -2.33 19.10
N ASN A 349 43.70 -2.21 18.54
CA ASN A 349 44.06 -1.11 17.66
C ASN A 349 44.51 -1.66 16.29
N PHE A 350 44.23 -0.89 15.24
CA PHE A 350 44.58 -1.22 13.88
C PHE A 350 45.41 -0.09 13.25
N VAL A 351 46.34 -0.44 12.40
CA VAL A 351 47.22 0.54 11.76
C VAL A 351 46.83 0.72 10.31
N CYS A 352 46.29 1.89 9.98
CA CYS A 352 46.04 2.28 8.60
C CYS A 352 47.26 2.94 8.02
N ASP A 353 47.86 2.35 7.02
CA ASP A 353 48.98 2.92 6.23
C ASP A 353 48.56 3.31 4.78
N GLY A 354 47.23 3.37 4.55
CA GLY A 354 46.63 3.79 3.30
C GLY A 354 46.09 2.65 2.44
N GLY A 355 46.22 1.40 2.85
CA GLY A 355 45.62 0.23 2.19
C GLY A 355 46.49 -1.01 2.28
N GLN A 356 46.00 -2.14 1.76
CA GLN A 356 46.69 -3.44 1.86
C GLN A 356 46.89 -4.12 0.49
N ALA A 357 47.92 -4.93 0.38
CA ALA A 357 48.22 -5.70 -0.80
C ALA A 357 47.84 -7.18 -0.63
N PHE A 358 47.07 -7.72 -1.57
CA PHE A 358 46.54 -9.08 -1.57
C PHE A 358 46.95 -9.87 -2.82
N GLY A 359 46.72 -11.18 -2.76
CA GLY A 359 46.93 -12.11 -3.86
C GLY A 359 48.38 -12.59 -4.00
N ALA A 360 48.62 -13.54 -4.90
CA ALA A 360 49.95 -14.08 -5.15
C ALA A 360 50.90 -12.97 -5.57
N ASN A 361 51.95 -12.77 -4.83
CA ASN A 361 52.95 -11.71 -5.03
C ASN A 361 52.48 -10.27 -4.74
N ASN A 362 51.42 -10.07 -3.93
CA ASN A 362 50.90 -8.75 -3.56
C ASN A 362 50.56 -7.86 -4.77
N ASN A 363 49.98 -8.44 -5.80
CA ASN A 363 49.72 -7.77 -7.07
C ASN A 363 48.39 -6.98 -7.09
N THR A 364 47.53 -7.14 -6.09
CA THR A 364 46.28 -6.39 -5.93
C THR A 364 46.37 -5.49 -4.71
N PHE A 365 46.42 -4.17 -4.91
CA PHE A 365 46.44 -3.20 -3.81
C PHE A 365 45.05 -2.61 -3.62
N ILE A 366 44.45 -2.83 -2.46
CA ILE A 366 43.14 -2.28 -2.07
C ILE A 366 43.39 -1.05 -1.20
N LYS A 367 42.85 0.10 -1.63
CA LYS A 367 43.09 1.41 -1.02
C LYS A 367 42.12 1.70 0.10
N CYS A 368 42.61 2.35 1.16
CA CYS A 368 41.75 3.11 2.06
C CYS A 368 41.19 4.36 1.37
N ALA A 369 40.06 4.89 1.83
CA ALA A 369 39.43 6.07 1.24
C ALA A 369 40.33 7.32 1.22
N VAL A 370 41.22 7.45 2.19
CA VAL A 370 42.13 8.59 2.32
C VAL A 370 43.43 8.46 1.53
N TYR A 371 43.68 7.32 0.84
CA TYR A 371 44.89 7.11 0.06
C TYR A 371 45.18 8.25 -0.94
N PRO A 372 46.42 8.81 -1.04
CA PRO A 372 47.70 8.29 -0.52
C PRO A 372 48.00 8.61 0.94
N ASP A 373 47.16 9.37 1.65
CA ASP A 373 47.30 9.60 3.08
C ASP A 373 46.87 8.35 3.88
N SER A 374 46.96 8.41 5.20
CA SER A 374 46.60 7.32 6.10
C SER A 374 45.96 7.86 7.38
N HIS A 375 45.14 7.04 8.05
CA HIS A 375 44.57 7.39 9.36
C HIS A 375 45.55 7.17 10.51
N GLY A 376 46.63 6.37 10.30
CA GLY A 376 47.57 6.00 11.35
C GLY A 376 47.01 4.89 12.26
N THR A 377 47.26 4.96 13.56
CA THR A 377 46.76 3.96 14.51
C THR A 377 45.37 4.38 15.01
N GLU A 378 44.39 3.54 14.78
CA GLU A 378 42.98 3.73 15.15
C GLU A 378 42.52 2.60 16.09
N ASP A 379 41.72 2.96 17.11
CA ASP A 379 40.89 2.00 17.84
C ASP A 379 39.59 1.70 17.05
N LEU A 380 38.74 0.84 17.61
CA LEU A 380 37.51 0.42 16.93
C LEU A 380 36.55 1.56 16.67
N MET A 381 36.45 2.52 17.58
CA MET A 381 35.59 3.71 17.44
C MET A 381 36.05 4.52 16.22
N HIS A 382 37.34 4.85 16.14
CA HIS A 382 37.86 5.65 15.02
C HIS A 382 37.84 4.89 13.68
N VAL A 383 38.00 3.56 13.68
CA VAL A 383 37.80 2.75 12.44
C VAL A 383 36.39 2.93 11.89
N ILE A 384 35.35 3.04 12.74
CA ILE A 384 33.97 3.32 12.31
C ILE A 384 33.77 4.78 11.97
N ALA A 385 34.20 5.72 12.84
CA ALA A 385 33.99 7.15 12.68
C ALA A 385 34.66 7.70 11.40
N ASN A 386 35.91 7.30 11.13
CA ASN A 386 36.67 7.67 9.94
C ASN A 386 36.36 6.78 8.71
N SER A 387 35.52 5.76 8.89
CA SER A 387 35.21 4.81 7.84
C SER A 387 36.43 4.13 7.22
N CYS A 388 37.40 3.71 8.05
CA CYS A 388 38.69 3.16 7.62
C CYS A 388 38.53 1.80 6.94
N ASN A 389 38.84 1.70 5.64
CA ASN A 389 38.81 0.42 4.91
C ASN A 389 39.94 -0.49 5.37
N ASP A 390 41.12 0.07 5.63
CA ASP A 390 42.30 -0.69 6.01
C ASP A 390 42.08 -1.38 7.37
N GLY A 391 41.60 -0.67 8.37
CA GLY A 391 41.20 -1.26 9.66
C GLY A 391 40.19 -2.38 9.50
N MET A 392 39.19 -2.21 8.64
CA MET A 392 38.18 -3.26 8.36
C MET A 392 38.77 -4.49 7.68
N MET A 393 39.70 -4.31 6.75
CA MET A 393 40.41 -5.44 6.11
C MET A 393 41.18 -6.27 7.15
N GLN A 394 41.90 -5.61 8.07
CA GLN A 394 42.61 -6.27 9.18
C GLN A 394 41.63 -7.00 10.12
N ILE A 395 40.47 -6.42 10.42
CA ILE A 395 39.39 -7.06 11.20
C ILE A 395 38.93 -8.35 10.51
N ALA A 396 38.62 -8.27 9.21
CA ALA A 396 38.19 -9.43 8.45
C ALA A 396 39.27 -10.51 8.31
N GLU A 397 40.50 -10.12 8.18
CA GLU A 397 41.64 -11.07 8.22
C GLU A 397 41.71 -11.84 9.56
N LYS A 398 41.53 -11.13 10.69
CA LYS A 398 41.44 -11.77 12.02
C LYS A 398 40.24 -12.70 12.17
N MET A 399 39.08 -12.37 11.53
CA MET A 399 37.91 -13.25 11.48
C MET A 399 38.16 -14.51 10.63
N GLY A 400 38.79 -14.33 9.48
CA GLY A 400 38.94 -15.35 8.45
C GLY A 400 37.60 -15.64 7.71
N ALA A 401 37.69 -16.25 6.54
CA ALA A 401 36.57 -16.46 5.62
C ALA A 401 35.36 -17.19 6.26
N GLU A 402 35.65 -18.26 7.02
CA GLU A 402 34.57 -19.05 7.63
C GLU A 402 33.75 -18.27 8.63
N GLN A 403 34.38 -17.50 9.53
CA GLN A 403 33.66 -16.70 10.53
C GLN A 403 32.95 -15.51 9.90
N PHE A 404 33.56 -14.93 8.87
CA PHE A 404 32.95 -13.83 8.14
C PHE A 404 31.64 -14.25 7.46
N ILE A 405 31.64 -15.38 6.72
CA ILE A 405 30.43 -15.92 6.08
C ILE A 405 29.37 -16.27 7.11
N LYS A 406 29.78 -16.85 8.27
CA LYS A 406 28.84 -17.13 9.37
C LYS A 406 28.24 -15.85 9.93
N ALA A 407 29.01 -14.77 10.05
CA ALA A 407 28.51 -13.47 10.50
C ALA A 407 27.52 -12.89 9.48
N GLN A 408 27.83 -12.91 8.17
CA GLN A 408 26.86 -12.49 7.13
C GLN A 408 25.55 -13.27 7.22
N SER A 409 25.62 -14.60 7.40
CA SER A 409 24.41 -15.43 7.57
C SER A 409 23.68 -15.16 8.89
N LEU A 410 24.40 -14.80 9.95
CA LEU A 410 23.81 -14.41 11.24
C LEU A 410 22.95 -13.15 11.09
N PHE A 411 23.41 -12.19 10.31
CA PHE A 411 22.68 -10.95 9.97
C PHE A 411 21.74 -11.09 8.77
N ASN A 412 21.52 -12.31 8.28
CA ASN A 412 20.58 -12.68 7.22
C ASN A 412 20.94 -12.19 5.81
N PHE A 413 22.18 -11.78 5.56
CA PHE A 413 22.63 -11.48 4.19
C PHE A 413 22.58 -12.72 3.31
N GLY A 414 22.21 -12.54 2.05
CA GLY A 414 22.02 -13.61 1.07
C GLY A 414 20.70 -14.39 1.21
N SER A 415 19.81 -13.97 2.13
CA SER A 415 18.48 -14.57 2.33
C SER A 415 17.42 -13.50 2.40
N ARG A 416 16.20 -13.79 1.93
CA ARG A 416 15.06 -12.89 2.07
C ARG A 416 14.76 -12.59 3.53
N THR A 417 14.34 -11.38 3.82
CA THR A 417 13.95 -10.98 5.19
C THR A 417 12.60 -11.56 5.59
N GLY A 418 11.76 -11.85 4.59
CA GLY A 418 10.40 -12.34 4.76
C GLY A 418 9.40 -11.20 5.01
N ILE A 419 9.70 -9.99 4.50
CA ILE A 419 8.74 -8.89 4.44
C ILE A 419 7.45 -9.34 3.72
N ASP A 420 6.33 -8.85 4.14
CA ASP A 420 5.02 -9.13 3.55
C ASP A 420 4.73 -8.30 2.29
N LEU A 421 5.71 -8.28 1.38
CA LEU A 421 5.64 -7.72 0.04
C LEU A 421 6.06 -8.75 -1.02
N PRO A 422 5.55 -8.63 -2.26
CA PRO A 422 5.98 -9.50 -3.35
C PRO A 422 7.38 -9.13 -3.85
N ASN A 423 8.01 -10.06 -4.60
CA ASN A 423 9.25 -9.84 -5.37
C ASN A 423 10.48 -9.44 -4.56
N GLU A 424 10.55 -9.80 -3.27
CA GLU A 424 11.71 -9.51 -2.44
C GLU A 424 12.99 -10.12 -3.02
N GLY A 425 14.03 -9.29 -3.16
CA GLY A 425 15.38 -9.70 -3.54
C GLY A 425 16.12 -10.38 -2.37
N SER A 426 17.14 -11.16 -2.68
CA SER A 426 17.96 -11.84 -1.65
C SER A 426 19.41 -11.40 -1.63
N GLY A 427 19.87 -10.65 -2.64
CA GLY A 427 21.26 -10.37 -2.82
C GLY A 427 22.10 -11.62 -3.18
N ILE A 428 23.39 -11.44 -3.30
CA ILE A 428 24.36 -12.51 -3.60
C ILE A 428 25.54 -12.33 -2.65
N ILE A 429 25.88 -13.38 -1.90
CA ILE A 429 27.03 -13.42 -0.99
C ILE A 429 28.02 -14.50 -1.44
N HIS A 430 29.27 -14.39 -0.99
CA HIS A 430 30.27 -15.42 -1.20
C HIS A 430 30.02 -16.68 -0.41
N THR A 431 30.44 -17.81 -0.95
CA THR A 431 30.53 -19.11 -0.27
C THR A 431 31.97 -19.41 0.09
N MET A 432 32.24 -20.48 0.85
CA MET A 432 33.62 -20.91 1.16
C MET A 432 34.45 -21.19 -0.09
N ASP A 433 33.82 -21.60 -1.19
CA ASP A 433 34.50 -21.90 -2.45
C ASP A 433 34.86 -20.63 -3.24
N THR A 434 34.16 -19.50 -2.98
CA THR A 434 34.34 -18.23 -3.71
C THR A 434 34.96 -17.12 -2.86
N MET A 435 35.13 -17.33 -1.54
CA MET A 435 35.70 -16.36 -0.61
C MET A 435 37.22 -16.50 -0.55
N GLY A 436 37.95 -15.84 -1.45
CA GLY A 436 39.39 -15.69 -1.36
C GLY A 436 39.82 -14.54 -0.43
N GLU A 437 41.13 -14.29 -0.34
CA GLU A 437 41.69 -13.23 0.51
C GLU A 437 41.23 -11.83 0.04
N THR A 438 41.19 -11.60 -1.25
CA THR A 438 40.75 -10.33 -1.85
C THR A 438 39.25 -10.11 -1.66
N GLU A 439 38.45 -11.14 -1.86
CA GLU A 439 37.00 -11.12 -1.67
C GLU A 439 36.63 -10.87 -0.20
N LEU A 440 37.34 -11.50 0.73
CA LEU A 440 37.19 -11.28 2.17
C LEU A 440 37.49 -9.82 2.54
N ALA A 441 38.62 -9.31 2.06
CA ALA A 441 39.05 -7.94 2.30
C ALA A 441 38.03 -6.91 1.74
N CYS A 442 37.53 -7.11 0.52
CA CYS A 442 36.52 -6.23 -0.09
C CYS A 442 35.18 -6.34 0.64
N SER A 443 34.78 -7.55 1.01
CA SER A 443 33.51 -7.78 1.72
C SER A 443 33.47 -7.08 3.08
N ALA A 444 34.62 -6.89 3.74
CA ALA A 444 34.72 -6.22 5.03
C ALA A 444 34.22 -4.76 5.03
N PHE A 445 34.27 -4.09 3.89
CA PHE A 445 33.78 -2.72 3.72
C PHE A 445 32.65 -2.61 2.68
N GLY A 446 31.96 -3.74 2.39
CA GLY A 446 30.70 -3.79 1.64
C GLY A 446 30.86 -3.81 0.13
N GLN A 447 31.96 -4.34 -0.40
CA GLN A 447 32.13 -4.56 -1.83
C GLN A 447 32.31 -6.04 -2.17
N GLY A 448 32.01 -6.44 -3.41
CA GLY A 448 32.14 -7.82 -3.88
C GLY A 448 30.94 -8.72 -3.59
N TYR A 449 29.94 -8.25 -2.87
CA TYR A 449 28.65 -8.93 -2.67
C TYR A 449 27.51 -7.92 -2.72
N THR A 450 26.26 -8.39 -2.82
CA THR A 450 25.09 -7.53 -2.87
C THR A 450 24.07 -7.86 -1.81
N CYS A 451 23.34 -6.84 -1.34
CA CYS A 451 22.18 -6.97 -0.46
C CYS A 451 21.10 -5.95 -0.84
N THR A 452 19.87 -6.15 -0.37
CA THR A 452 18.78 -5.17 -0.50
C THR A 452 18.80 -4.16 0.63
N MET A 453 18.07 -3.03 0.46
CA MET A 453 17.88 -2.05 1.54
C MET A 453 17.28 -2.70 2.79
N LEU A 454 16.31 -3.59 2.61
CA LEU A 454 15.66 -4.29 3.74
C LEU A 454 16.62 -5.19 4.51
N GLN A 455 17.51 -5.91 3.81
CA GLN A 455 18.53 -6.72 4.49
C GLN A 455 19.46 -5.85 5.33
N GLU A 456 19.92 -4.72 4.79
CA GLU A 456 20.86 -3.82 5.48
C GLU A 456 20.21 -3.15 6.70
N ILE A 457 19.04 -2.51 6.52
CA ILE A 457 18.37 -1.83 7.64
C ILE A 457 17.97 -2.81 8.74
N ASN A 458 17.50 -4.00 8.37
CA ASN A 458 17.07 -5.00 9.35
C ASN A 458 18.26 -5.62 10.13
N ALA A 459 19.40 -5.82 9.45
CA ALA A 459 20.64 -6.21 10.09
C ALA A 459 21.13 -5.13 11.06
N MET A 460 21.14 -3.86 10.62
CA MET A 460 21.54 -2.73 11.47
C MET A 460 20.58 -2.54 12.64
N SER A 461 19.27 -2.68 12.44
CA SER A 461 18.28 -2.67 13.54
C SER A 461 18.66 -3.64 14.64
N SER A 462 19.07 -4.86 14.29
CA SER A 462 19.51 -5.84 15.28
C SER A 462 20.83 -5.46 15.97
N VAL A 463 21.69 -4.70 15.30
CA VAL A 463 22.95 -4.21 15.90
C VAL A 463 22.69 -3.15 16.96
N ILE A 464 21.68 -2.29 16.76
CA ILE A 464 21.44 -1.13 17.62
C ILE A 464 20.41 -1.36 18.74
N ASN A 465 19.59 -2.41 18.66
CA ASN A 465 18.49 -2.67 19.60
C ASN A 465 18.79 -3.69 20.69
N GLY A 466 20.06 -4.03 20.93
CA GLY A 466 20.47 -5.06 21.91
C GLY A 466 20.68 -6.45 21.32
N GLY A 467 20.72 -6.58 20.01
CA GLY A 467 20.98 -7.83 19.28
C GLY A 467 19.74 -8.56 18.79
N TYR A 468 18.58 -7.99 18.89
CA TYR A 468 17.31 -8.66 18.55
C TYR A 468 16.97 -8.49 17.07
N TYR A 469 16.97 -9.58 16.30
CA TYR A 469 16.64 -9.58 14.87
C TYR A 469 15.16 -9.91 14.66
N TYR A 470 14.35 -8.90 14.43
CA TYR A 470 12.92 -9.04 14.11
C TYR A 470 12.69 -9.26 12.62
N GLN A 471 11.62 -9.97 12.27
CA GLN A 471 11.14 -10.04 10.91
C GLN A 471 10.48 -8.71 10.54
N PRO A 472 10.92 -8.01 9.46
CA PRO A 472 10.27 -6.79 9.04
C PRO A 472 8.86 -7.10 8.52
N HIS A 473 7.91 -6.20 8.76
CA HIS A 473 6.52 -6.37 8.34
C HIS A 473 5.80 -5.04 8.14
N LEU A 474 4.77 -5.08 7.31
CA LEU A 474 3.94 -3.93 6.94
C LEU A 474 2.49 -4.05 7.45
N VAL A 475 2.06 -5.23 7.88
CA VAL A 475 0.69 -5.42 8.37
C VAL A 475 0.70 -5.66 9.87
N LYS A 476 -0.05 -4.81 10.57
CA LYS A 476 -0.25 -4.83 12.02
C LYS A 476 -1.48 -5.63 12.42
N GLU A 477 -2.56 -5.51 11.63
CA GLU A 477 -3.84 -6.10 11.97
C GLU A 477 -4.64 -6.47 10.73
N ILE A 478 -5.42 -7.55 10.82
CA ILE A 478 -6.45 -7.92 9.84
C ILE A 478 -7.80 -7.85 10.54
N GLN A 479 -8.73 -7.07 9.97
CA GLN A 479 -10.09 -6.89 10.47
C GLN A 479 -11.11 -7.54 9.54
N ASP A 480 -12.28 -7.87 10.05
CA ASP A 480 -13.42 -8.22 9.20
C ASP A 480 -14.01 -6.97 8.52
N SER A 481 -15.00 -7.16 7.65
CA SER A 481 -15.66 -6.04 6.93
C SER A 481 -16.39 -5.04 7.85
N ASN A 482 -16.59 -5.38 9.12
CA ASN A 482 -17.22 -4.51 10.12
C ASN A 482 -16.20 -3.82 11.04
N GLY A 483 -14.90 -3.97 10.76
CA GLY A 483 -13.83 -3.40 11.56
C GLY A 483 -13.46 -4.19 12.84
N SER A 484 -13.98 -5.40 13.02
CA SER A 484 -13.60 -6.23 14.18
C SER A 484 -12.31 -6.98 13.91
N THR A 485 -11.35 -6.92 14.83
CA THR A 485 -10.05 -7.60 14.72
C THR A 485 -10.23 -9.11 14.57
N VAL A 486 -9.74 -9.65 13.46
CA VAL A 486 -9.67 -11.08 13.19
C VAL A 486 -8.30 -11.65 13.55
N LYS A 487 -7.25 -10.87 13.31
CA LYS A 487 -5.87 -11.26 13.59
C LYS A 487 -5.01 -10.04 13.87
N THR A 488 -4.31 -10.04 14.99
CA THR A 488 -3.19 -9.14 15.26
C THR A 488 -1.90 -9.81 14.81
N VAL A 489 -1.01 -9.03 14.18
CA VAL A 489 0.33 -9.49 13.78
C VAL A 489 1.31 -8.97 14.81
N GLU A 490 1.74 -9.86 15.70
CA GLU A 490 2.74 -9.53 16.71
C GLU A 490 4.15 -9.50 16.11
N PRO A 491 5.05 -8.64 16.59
CA PRO A 491 6.46 -8.65 16.18
C PRO A 491 7.10 -10.03 16.34
N VAL A 492 7.76 -10.53 15.31
CA VAL A 492 8.36 -11.85 15.30
C VAL A 492 9.87 -11.74 15.52
N LEU A 493 10.32 -12.03 16.73
CA LEU A 493 11.74 -12.16 17.02
C LEU A 493 12.28 -13.47 16.44
N LEU A 494 13.13 -13.38 15.42
CA LEU A 494 13.69 -14.56 14.74
C LEU A 494 14.93 -15.11 15.46
N LYS A 495 15.80 -14.24 15.98
CA LYS A 495 17.08 -14.62 16.63
C LYS A 495 17.69 -13.44 17.37
N GLN A 496 18.67 -13.75 18.23
CA GLN A 496 19.60 -12.77 18.75
C GLN A 496 20.92 -12.87 17.97
N THR A 497 21.42 -11.74 17.49
CA THR A 497 22.62 -11.65 16.64
C THR A 497 23.89 -11.38 17.44
N ILE A 498 23.82 -10.48 18.41
CA ILE A 498 24.92 -10.05 19.27
C ILE A 498 24.45 -9.85 20.72
N SER A 499 25.37 -9.67 21.63
CA SER A 499 25.04 -9.27 23.01
C SER A 499 24.65 -7.79 23.10
N SER A 500 23.94 -7.43 24.18
CA SER A 500 23.54 -6.05 24.47
C SER A 500 24.74 -5.12 24.71
N GLU A 501 25.82 -5.66 25.26
CA GLU A 501 27.06 -4.91 25.50
C GLU A 501 27.73 -4.52 24.19
N ILE A 502 27.82 -5.43 23.23
CA ILE A 502 28.37 -5.14 21.90
C ILE A 502 27.45 -4.14 21.16
N SER A 503 26.13 -4.31 21.27
CA SER A 503 25.16 -3.36 20.72
C SER A 503 25.40 -1.94 21.25
N ALA A 504 25.57 -1.77 22.56
CA ALA A 504 25.85 -0.48 23.19
C ALA A 504 27.19 0.12 22.69
N ALA A 505 28.23 -0.68 22.57
CA ALA A 505 29.53 -0.24 22.06
C ALA A 505 29.42 0.25 20.61
N ILE A 506 28.73 -0.50 19.73
CA ILE A 506 28.57 -0.09 18.32
C ILE A 506 27.72 1.18 18.20
N ARG A 507 26.64 1.35 19.00
CA ARG A 507 25.87 2.61 19.02
C ARG A 507 26.77 3.80 19.35
N SER A 508 27.61 3.69 20.38
CA SER A 508 28.57 4.75 20.75
C SER A 508 29.57 5.04 19.61
N TYR A 509 30.09 4.02 18.91
CA TYR A 509 31.00 4.23 17.78
C TYR A 509 30.29 4.92 16.58
N MET A 510 29.01 4.64 16.37
CA MET A 510 28.21 5.31 15.33
C MET A 510 27.81 6.74 15.73
N GLU A 511 27.64 7.02 17.03
CA GLU A 511 27.45 8.38 17.56
C GLU A 511 28.68 9.25 17.32
N ASP A 512 29.88 8.74 17.63
CA ASP A 512 31.15 9.43 17.37
C ASP A 512 31.34 9.77 15.87
N SER A 513 30.85 8.90 14.98
CA SER A 513 30.81 9.19 13.54
C SER A 513 29.97 10.42 13.20
N VAL A 514 28.90 10.73 13.95
CA VAL A 514 28.07 11.92 13.78
C VAL A 514 28.70 13.15 14.45
N ILE A 515 29.40 12.96 15.59
CA ILE A 515 30.03 14.07 16.31
C ILE A 515 31.27 14.58 15.59
N GLU A 516 32.22 13.71 15.26
CA GLU A 516 33.53 14.08 14.72
C GLU A 516 33.85 13.40 13.38
N GLY A 517 33.11 12.33 13.00
CA GLY A 517 33.45 11.50 11.86
C GLY A 517 32.81 11.90 10.53
N THR A 518 32.65 10.88 9.65
CA THR A 518 32.15 11.04 8.28
C THR A 518 30.65 11.34 8.22
N SER A 519 29.91 11.15 9.32
CA SER A 519 28.44 11.30 9.38
C SER A 519 27.98 12.67 9.93
N ARG A 520 28.90 13.61 10.16
CA ARG A 520 28.63 14.91 10.84
C ARG A 520 27.56 15.79 10.16
N HIS A 521 27.29 15.57 8.89
CA HIS A 521 26.27 16.34 8.13
C HIS A 521 24.84 15.90 8.40
N SER A 522 24.66 14.82 9.18
CA SER A 522 23.34 14.30 9.56
C SER A 522 22.89 14.76 10.96
N LYS A 523 23.69 15.55 11.68
CA LYS A 523 23.38 15.96 13.04
C LYS A 523 22.05 16.71 13.11
N VAL A 524 21.18 16.30 14.03
CA VAL A 524 19.91 16.94 14.34
C VAL A 524 20.02 17.67 15.67
N GLN A 525 19.53 18.90 15.73
CA GLN A 525 19.61 19.73 16.93
C GLN A 525 18.71 19.15 18.05
N GLY A 526 19.28 19.04 19.24
CA GLY A 526 18.57 18.59 20.44
C GLY A 526 18.45 17.08 20.59
N TYR A 527 18.96 16.29 19.61
CA TYR A 527 18.84 14.84 19.65
C TYR A 527 20.18 14.15 19.42
N SER A 528 20.47 13.14 20.24
CA SER A 528 21.56 12.21 19.97
C SER A 528 21.21 11.31 18.80
N SER A 529 22.18 11.07 17.94
CA SER A 529 22.00 10.13 16.80
C SER A 529 23.30 9.41 16.47
N GLY A 530 23.17 8.16 16.06
CA GLY A 530 24.26 7.39 15.49
C GLY A 530 24.11 7.22 14.00
N GLY A 531 25.20 7.26 13.23
CA GLY A 531 25.10 7.18 11.78
C GLY A 531 26.29 6.54 11.10
N LYS A 532 26.08 6.04 9.88
CA LYS A 532 27.13 5.52 9.01
C LYS A 532 26.89 5.82 7.56
N THR A 533 27.88 6.42 6.91
CA THR A 533 27.91 6.69 5.46
C THR A 533 28.33 5.45 4.67
N GLY A 534 27.75 5.30 3.48
CA GLY A 534 28.14 4.34 2.46
C GLY A 534 28.49 5.00 1.14
N THR A 535 29.47 4.44 0.45
CA THR A 535 29.85 4.81 -0.91
C THR A 535 30.30 3.55 -1.63
N ALA A 536 29.61 3.18 -2.69
CA ALA A 536 29.93 2.03 -3.51
C ALA A 536 30.11 2.45 -4.97
N GLU A 537 31.31 2.23 -5.55
CA GLU A 537 31.51 2.43 -6.97
C GLU A 537 30.85 1.30 -7.76
N LYS A 538 30.09 1.62 -8.78
CA LYS A 538 29.33 0.64 -9.59
C LYS A 538 30.23 -0.03 -10.64
N PHE A 539 29.88 -1.24 -11.05
CA PHE A 539 30.54 -1.92 -12.16
C PHE A 539 30.14 -1.34 -13.53
N PRO A 540 31.07 -1.30 -14.51
CA PRO A 540 32.52 -1.59 -14.38
C PRO A 540 33.22 -0.48 -13.58
N ARG A 541 34.15 -0.84 -12.70
CA ARG A 541 34.91 0.12 -11.88
C ARG A 541 35.67 1.12 -12.79
N GLY A 542 35.81 2.36 -12.30
CA GLY A 542 36.41 3.45 -13.06
C GLY A 542 35.47 4.21 -13.99
N ASN A 543 34.18 3.86 -14.00
CA ASN A 543 33.16 4.58 -14.76
C ASN A 543 32.65 5.85 -14.06
N LYS A 544 33.09 6.11 -12.82
CA LYS A 544 32.67 7.22 -11.94
C LYS A 544 31.18 7.23 -11.61
N LYS A 545 30.53 6.07 -11.63
CA LYS A 545 29.15 5.89 -11.20
C LYS A 545 29.14 5.31 -9.80
N TYR A 546 28.42 5.96 -8.91
CA TYR A 546 28.38 5.62 -7.50
C TYR A 546 26.96 5.46 -6.99
N LEU A 547 26.81 4.59 -6.02
CA LEU A 547 25.68 4.56 -5.10
C LEU A 547 26.19 5.10 -3.78
N VAL A 548 25.56 6.15 -3.28
CA VAL A 548 25.83 6.73 -1.95
C VAL A 548 24.67 6.46 -1.02
N SER A 549 24.97 6.19 0.23
CA SER A 549 23.93 5.82 1.20
C SER A 549 24.26 6.32 2.60
N PHE A 550 23.24 6.38 3.43
CA PHE A 550 23.39 6.74 4.83
C PHE A 550 22.35 6.02 5.69
N ILE A 551 22.80 5.37 6.74
CA ILE A 551 21.95 4.75 7.75
C ILE A 551 22.14 5.46 9.07
N THR A 552 21.03 5.80 9.75
CA THR A 552 21.06 6.55 11.00
C THR A 552 19.91 6.13 11.90
N PHE A 553 20.11 6.30 13.20
CA PHE A 553 19.10 6.01 14.22
C PHE A 553 19.14 7.05 15.34
N ALA A 554 18.04 7.22 16.03
CA ALA A 554 17.91 8.12 17.17
C ALA A 554 16.82 7.63 18.15
N PRO A 555 16.91 7.98 19.46
CA PRO A 555 18.11 8.43 20.18
C PRO A 555 19.19 7.33 20.29
N VAL A 556 20.40 7.66 20.76
CA VAL A 556 21.52 6.70 20.82
C VAL A 556 21.31 5.65 21.92
N GLU A 557 20.88 6.07 23.10
CA GLU A 557 20.74 5.16 24.26
C GLU A 557 19.61 4.16 24.04
N GLU A 558 18.44 4.63 23.60
CA GLU A 558 17.23 3.83 23.36
C GLU A 558 16.68 4.13 21.95
N PRO A 559 17.25 3.52 20.90
CA PRO A 559 16.82 3.76 19.53
C PRO A 559 15.34 3.50 19.33
N GLN A 560 14.59 4.54 18.91
CA GLN A 560 13.15 4.44 18.62
C GLN A 560 12.87 4.35 17.12
N VAL A 561 13.79 4.86 16.32
CA VAL A 561 13.66 4.85 14.87
C VAL A 561 15.02 4.69 14.20
N ILE A 562 15.03 3.97 13.08
CA ILE A 562 16.16 3.87 12.17
C ILE A 562 15.71 4.28 10.77
N VAL A 563 16.54 5.07 10.10
CA VAL A 563 16.30 5.58 8.74
C VAL A 563 17.46 5.16 7.85
N TYR A 564 17.15 4.57 6.71
CA TYR A 564 18.14 4.22 5.70
C TYR A 564 17.83 4.92 4.37
N VAL A 565 18.73 5.74 3.91
CA VAL A 565 18.64 6.52 2.66
C VAL A 565 19.69 6.03 1.67
N VAL A 566 19.25 5.74 0.45
CA VAL A 566 20.10 5.35 -0.68
C VAL A 566 19.86 6.30 -1.85
N VAL A 567 20.92 6.83 -2.43
CA VAL A 567 20.89 7.64 -3.67
C VAL A 567 21.80 6.97 -4.70
N ASP A 568 21.18 6.39 -5.72
CA ASP A 568 21.87 5.67 -6.79
C ASP A 568 22.11 6.57 -7.99
N GLU A 569 23.37 6.76 -8.37
CA GLU A 569 23.83 7.62 -9.47
C GLU A 569 23.22 9.04 -9.38
N PRO A 570 23.53 9.83 -8.31
CA PRO A 570 23.04 11.22 -8.23
C PRO A 570 23.48 12.03 -9.44
N ASN A 571 22.63 12.96 -9.91
CA ASN A 571 22.89 13.81 -11.07
C ASN A 571 23.88 14.96 -10.71
N ALA A 572 25.02 14.61 -10.14
CA ALA A 572 26.07 15.52 -9.70
C ALA A 572 27.41 15.24 -10.40
N GLU A 573 28.30 16.24 -10.47
CA GLU A 573 29.66 16.06 -10.94
C GLU A 573 30.44 15.08 -10.05
N GLU A 574 30.27 15.19 -8.73
CA GLU A 574 30.86 14.29 -7.73
C GLU A 574 29.76 13.37 -7.18
N GLN A 575 29.60 12.23 -7.82
CA GLN A 575 28.60 11.24 -7.40
C GLN A 575 28.96 10.54 -6.10
N ALA A 576 30.24 10.51 -5.72
CA ALA A 576 30.72 9.82 -4.50
C ALA A 576 30.48 10.61 -3.20
N ASP A 577 29.84 11.79 -3.26
CA ASP A 577 29.61 12.63 -2.10
C ASP A 577 28.50 12.07 -1.19
N SER A 578 28.91 11.48 -0.08
CA SER A 578 28.00 10.90 0.92
C SER A 578 27.20 11.92 1.72
N LYS A 579 27.35 13.22 1.47
CA LYS A 579 26.50 14.24 2.10
C LYS A 579 25.06 14.20 1.59
N TYR A 580 24.82 13.81 0.35
CA TYR A 580 23.47 13.79 -0.21
C TYR A 580 22.49 12.96 0.62
N PRO A 581 22.73 11.67 0.91
CA PRO A 581 21.84 10.91 1.75
C PRO A 581 21.83 11.37 3.22
N GLN A 582 22.93 11.99 3.73
CA GLN A 582 22.94 12.55 5.07
C GLN A 582 21.98 13.74 5.20
N TYR A 583 21.92 14.64 4.22
CA TYR A 583 21.02 15.79 4.24
C TYR A 583 19.54 15.36 4.15
N ILE A 584 19.24 14.34 3.34
CA ILE A 584 17.89 13.78 3.28
C ILE A 584 17.50 13.21 4.64
N ALA A 585 18.38 12.39 5.24
CA ALA A 585 18.12 11.79 6.54
C ALA A 585 18.03 12.82 7.68
N GLN A 586 18.85 13.87 7.66
CA GLN A 586 18.80 14.98 8.61
C GLN A 586 17.45 15.69 8.56
N GLY A 587 17.00 16.03 7.34
CA GLY A 587 15.70 16.66 7.15
C GLY A 587 14.58 15.76 7.69
N ILE A 588 14.58 14.48 7.32
CA ILE A 588 13.59 13.51 7.82
C ILE A 588 13.61 13.46 9.35
N LEU A 589 14.76 13.23 9.98
CA LEU A 589 14.85 13.10 11.44
C LEU A 589 14.43 14.38 12.16
N SER A 590 14.72 15.57 11.62
CA SER A 590 14.37 16.85 12.24
C SER A 590 12.87 17.04 12.43
N GLU A 591 12.04 16.45 11.57
CA GLU A 591 10.58 16.49 11.66
C GLU A 591 10.01 15.20 12.28
N LEU A 592 10.65 14.08 12.01
CA LEU A 592 10.20 12.76 12.49
C LEU A 592 10.32 12.62 14.01
N LEU A 593 11.41 13.05 14.62
CA LEU A 593 11.63 12.88 16.06
C LEU A 593 10.59 13.65 16.91
N PRO A 594 10.29 14.94 16.63
CA PRO A 594 9.19 15.63 17.26
C PRO A 594 7.82 14.97 16.98
N TYR A 595 7.58 14.52 15.74
CA TYR A 595 6.34 13.83 15.35
C TYR A 595 6.11 12.54 16.17
N LEU A 596 7.17 11.78 16.41
CA LEU A 596 7.13 10.57 17.26
C LEU A 596 7.08 10.90 18.76
N ASN A 597 7.06 12.19 19.14
CA ASN A 597 7.16 12.65 20.52
C ASN A 597 8.41 12.13 21.25
N VAL A 598 9.52 12.01 20.54
CA VAL A 598 10.82 11.70 21.14
C VAL A 598 11.31 12.93 21.92
N GLU A 599 11.57 12.77 23.20
CA GLU A 599 12.10 13.87 24.02
C GLU A 599 13.54 14.19 23.62
N PRO A 600 13.89 15.49 23.48
CA PRO A 600 15.27 15.90 23.25
C PRO A 600 16.19 15.44 24.39
N ASP A 601 17.31 14.80 24.03
CA ASP A 601 18.28 14.21 24.95
C ASP A 601 19.66 14.91 24.92
N GLU A 602 19.85 15.86 23.99
CA GLU A 602 21.02 16.74 23.91
C GLU A 602 20.66 18.21 24.17
N ALA A 603 21.65 19.00 24.59
CA ALA A 603 21.49 20.45 24.68
C ALA A 603 21.33 21.08 23.27
N GLU A 604 20.47 22.10 23.15
CA GLU A 604 20.24 22.83 21.86
C GLU A 604 21.49 23.58 21.33
N GLU A 605 22.62 23.51 22.04
CA GLU A 605 23.88 24.21 21.72
C GLU A 605 24.67 23.39 20.67
N GLY A 606 24.24 23.42 19.43
CA GLY A 606 24.97 22.85 18.30
C GLY A 606 24.67 23.57 17.00
N VAL A 607 25.72 23.90 16.22
CA VAL A 607 25.50 24.40 14.86
C VAL A 607 25.03 23.23 14.00
N VAL A 608 23.75 23.21 13.67
CA VAL A 608 23.25 22.34 12.60
C VAL A 608 23.89 22.81 11.30
N PRO A 609 24.55 21.94 10.53
CA PRO A 609 25.12 22.32 9.26
C PRO A 609 24.01 22.81 8.32
N GLU A 610 24.00 24.10 8.01
CA GLU A 610 23.13 24.60 6.94
C GLU A 610 23.55 23.93 5.62
N THR A 611 22.59 23.50 4.86
CA THR A 611 22.81 22.92 3.53
C THR A 611 22.13 23.76 2.47
N GLU A 612 22.89 24.11 1.42
CA GLU A 612 22.35 24.78 0.23
C GLU A 612 21.30 23.93 -0.52
N LEU A 613 21.21 22.62 -0.21
CA LEU A 613 20.20 21.73 -0.80
C LEU A 613 18.77 22.18 -0.47
N TRP A 614 18.58 22.79 0.71
CA TRP A 614 17.27 23.24 1.17
C TRP A 614 17.06 24.76 1.04
N GLU A 615 18.04 25.51 0.49
CA GLU A 615 17.87 26.94 0.20
C GLU A 615 16.71 27.14 -0.80
N GLY A 616 15.72 27.94 -0.40
CA GLY A 616 14.50 28.18 -1.17
C GLY A 616 13.51 27.02 -1.17
N PHE A 617 13.74 26.00 -0.34
CA PHE A 617 12.78 24.98 -0.02
C PHE A 617 11.86 25.50 1.09
N ASP A 618 10.70 25.99 0.72
CA ASP A 618 9.73 26.63 1.61
C ASP A 618 9.00 25.66 2.53
N GLY A 619 9.30 24.36 2.41
CA GLY A 619 8.68 23.31 3.20
C GLY A 619 7.22 23.06 2.86
N VAL A 620 6.66 23.84 1.94
CA VAL A 620 5.32 23.56 1.41
C VAL A 620 5.42 22.29 0.60
N LEU A 621 4.72 21.26 1.04
CA LEU A 621 4.38 20.15 0.19
C LEU A 621 3.65 20.76 -1.01
N GLU A 622 4.30 20.88 -2.19
CA GLU A 622 3.49 20.82 -3.39
C GLU A 622 2.70 19.52 -3.20
N ASP A 623 1.40 19.61 -3.25
CA ASP A 623 0.49 18.52 -2.93
C ASP A 623 0.88 17.24 -3.71
N VAL A 624 1.86 16.52 -3.15
CA VAL A 624 2.44 15.31 -3.75
C VAL A 624 1.54 14.12 -3.49
N SER A 625 0.64 14.24 -2.51
CA SER A 625 -0.35 13.21 -2.22
C SER A 625 -1.47 13.23 -3.25
N GLY A 626 -1.65 14.37 -3.97
CA GLY A 626 -2.81 14.56 -4.84
C GLY A 626 -4.12 14.30 -4.12
N SER A 627 -4.10 14.29 -2.79
CA SER A 627 -5.30 14.36 -1.98
C SER A 627 -5.70 15.82 -1.91
N ASP A 628 -6.94 16.08 -2.19
CA ASP A 628 -7.55 17.37 -1.97
C ASP A 628 -7.72 17.54 -0.44
N VAL A 629 -6.64 17.91 0.26
CA VAL A 629 -6.66 18.28 1.69
C VAL A 629 -6.19 19.73 1.85
N ASP A 630 -6.81 20.45 2.79
CA ASP A 630 -6.43 21.81 3.14
C ASP A 630 -5.21 21.85 4.09
N GLU A 631 -4.76 23.07 4.46
CA GLU A 631 -3.62 23.28 5.38
C GLU A 631 -3.87 22.70 6.78
N GLU A 632 -5.12 22.47 7.16
CA GLU A 632 -5.53 21.85 8.42
C GLU A 632 -5.69 20.31 8.31
N GLY A 633 -5.48 19.73 7.11
CA GLY A 633 -5.58 18.29 6.87
C GLY A 633 -7.00 17.77 6.64
N ASN A 634 -7.97 18.64 6.32
CA ASN A 634 -9.33 18.24 5.99
C ASN A 634 -9.44 17.98 4.49
N MET A 635 -10.23 16.99 4.09
CA MET A 635 -10.49 16.71 2.67
C MET A 635 -11.21 17.88 1.99
N VAL A 636 -10.74 18.29 0.80
CA VAL A 636 -11.35 19.34 -0.02
C VAL A 636 -11.61 18.86 -1.44
N ASP A 637 -12.61 19.44 -2.11
CA ASP A 637 -12.84 19.21 -3.54
C ASP A 637 -11.89 20.06 -4.42
N ALA A 638 -11.92 19.86 -5.73
CA ALA A 638 -11.06 20.58 -6.69
C ALA A 638 -11.22 22.12 -6.65
N GLU A 639 -12.30 22.61 -6.05
CA GLU A 639 -12.57 24.02 -5.83
C GLU A 639 -12.17 24.50 -4.42
N GLY A 640 -11.60 23.62 -3.57
CA GLY A 640 -11.15 23.94 -2.22
C GLY A 640 -12.26 23.97 -1.17
N ASN A 641 -13.42 23.36 -1.41
CA ASN A 641 -14.48 23.26 -0.40
C ASN A 641 -14.31 21.96 0.43
N LEU A 642 -14.50 22.06 1.73
CA LEU A 642 -14.47 20.89 2.62
C LEU A 642 -15.44 19.80 2.19
N ILE A 643 -14.96 18.56 2.15
CA ILE A 643 -15.78 17.37 1.84
C ILE A 643 -15.61 16.31 2.93
N ASP A 644 -16.61 15.47 3.11
CA ASP A 644 -16.50 14.28 3.94
C ASP A 644 -15.92 13.08 3.15
N MET A 645 -15.70 11.98 3.83
CA MET A 645 -15.14 10.75 3.23
C MET A 645 -15.99 10.14 2.11
N GLU A 646 -17.23 10.61 1.94
CA GLU A 646 -18.13 10.22 0.86
C GLU A 646 -18.13 11.25 -0.30
N GLY A 647 -17.36 12.33 -0.17
CA GLY A 647 -17.27 13.41 -1.15
C GLY A 647 -18.42 14.42 -1.10
N ASN A 648 -19.21 14.41 -0.01
CA ASN A 648 -20.25 15.41 0.17
C ASN A 648 -19.66 16.68 0.77
N ARG A 649 -20.02 17.85 0.25
CA ARG A 649 -19.59 19.15 0.82
C ARG A 649 -20.11 19.33 2.23
N VAL A 650 -19.21 19.73 3.13
CA VAL A 650 -19.50 20.00 4.54
C VAL A 650 -19.04 21.41 4.92
N ASP A 651 -19.58 21.97 6.01
CA ASP A 651 -19.03 23.19 6.61
C ASP A 651 -17.99 22.86 7.67
N GLU A 652 -17.31 23.87 8.20
CA GLU A 652 -16.29 23.77 9.28
C GLU A 652 -16.78 23.08 10.55
N GLN A 653 -18.09 22.92 10.75
CA GLN A 653 -18.70 22.20 11.85
C GLN A 653 -19.18 20.80 11.46
N GLY A 654 -18.93 20.40 10.21
CA GLY A 654 -19.23 19.07 9.71
C GLY A 654 -20.70 18.84 9.30
N TYR A 655 -21.45 19.89 9.04
CA TYR A 655 -22.82 19.76 8.52
C TYR A 655 -22.82 19.68 6.98
N LEU A 656 -23.56 18.71 6.44
CA LEU A 656 -23.73 18.57 5.00
C LEU A 656 -24.29 19.83 4.36
N LEU A 657 -23.68 20.25 3.23
CA LEU A 657 -24.12 21.40 2.47
C LEU A 657 -24.94 20.98 1.23
N ASN A 658 -25.89 21.80 0.85
CA ASN A 658 -26.61 21.68 -0.42
C ASN A 658 -25.86 22.44 -1.54
N GLU A 659 -26.32 22.29 -2.78
CA GLU A 659 -25.73 22.92 -3.97
C GLU A 659 -25.59 24.46 -3.91
N ASN A 660 -26.34 25.11 -3.01
CA ASN A 660 -26.30 26.56 -2.79
C ASN A 660 -25.44 26.96 -1.58
N GLY A 661 -24.69 26.01 -0.98
CA GLY A 661 -23.83 26.25 0.19
C GLY A 661 -24.58 26.39 1.51
N GLY A 662 -25.88 26.12 1.58
CA GLY A 662 -26.65 26.10 2.83
C GLY A 662 -26.68 24.70 3.43
N ARG A 663 -26.77 24.59 4.78
CA ARG A 663 -26.85 23.29 5.47
C ARG A 663 -28.09 22.49 5.04
N LYS A 664 -27.90 21.20 4.78
CA LYS A 664 -28.99 20.28 4.46
C LYS A 664 -29.84 19.99 5.72
N LEU A 665 -31.16 19.84 5.54
CA LEU A 665 -32.11 19.47 6.59
C LEU A 665 -32.64 18.06 6.32
N ASN A 666 -32.84 17.28 7.40
CA ASN A 666 -33.57 16.00 7.35
C ASN A 666 -35.07 16.22 7.23
N GLU A 667 -35.86 15.15 7.09
CA GLU A 667 -37.33 15.18 6.99
C GLU A 667 -38.00 15.82 8.23
N ASN A 668 -37.32 15.90 9.36
CA ASN A 668 -37.79 16.50 10.59
C ASN A 668 -37.43 17.98 10.73
N GLY A 669 -36.70 18.55 9.77
CA GLY A 669 -36.25 19.94 9.76
C GLY A 669 -34.99 20.21 10.61
N GLU A 670 -34.21 19.17 10.94
CA GLU A 670 -32.95 19.27 11.66
C GLU A 670 -31.77 19.26 10.67
N TYR A 671 -30.70 19.98 10.99
CA TYR A 671 -29.48 19.97 10.17
C TYR A 671 -28.82 18.59 10.20
N ILE A 672 -28.44 18.06 9.02
CA ILE A 672 -27.76 16.78 8.87
C ILE A 672 -26.25 17.00 9.08
N LYS A 673 -25.69 16.34 10.06
CA LYS A 673 -24.24 16.27 10.25
C LYS A 673 -23.69 15.05 9.53
N SER A 674 -22.54 15.17 8.86
CA SER A 674 -21.88 14.00 8.28
C SER A 674 -21.42 13.08 9.40
N GLU A 675 -21.67 11.77 9.24
CA GLU A 675 -21.22 10.74 10.18
C GLU A 675 -19.76 10.31 9.92
N ASN A 676 -19.17 10.79 8.81
CA ASN A 676 -17.87 10.35 8.30
C ASN A 676 -16.86 11.52 8.24
N LEU A 677 -16.88 12.41 9.23
CA LEU A 677 -15.90 13.47 9.44
C LEU A 677 -14.82 12.96 10.39
N GLU A 678 -13.75 12.42 9.86
CA GLU A 678 -12.49 12.31 10.59
C GLU A 678 -11.53 13.37 10.02
N SER A 679 -11.06 14.28 10.89
CA SER A 679 -9.95 15.15 10.56
C SER A 679 -8.67 14.33 10.55
N PHE A 680 -7.80 14.52 9.58
CA PHE A 680 -6.48 13.90 9.54
C PHE A 680 -5.59 14.24 10.76
N SER A 681 -5.94 15.26 11.52
CA SER A 681 -5.21 15.72 12.71
C SER A 681 -5.47 14.91 13.99
N GLY A 682 -6.37 13.92 13.99
CA GLY A 682 -6.67 13.13 15.20
C GLY A 682 -7.31 13.91 16.35
N GLU A 683 -7.61 15.20 16.19
CA GLU A 683 -8.35 15.98 17.17
C GLU A 683 -9.85 15.82 16.97
N THR A 684 -10.48 15.06 17.86
CA THR A 684 -11.95 15.05 17.96
C THR A 684 -12.43 16.46 18.27
N LEU A 685 -13.23 17.04 17.36
CA LEU A 685 -13.90 18.31 17.60
C LEU A 685 -14.67 18.25 18.91
N PRO A 686 -14.55 19.27 19.81
CA PRO A 686 -15.22 19.24 21.10
C PRO A 686 -16.73 19.19 20.90
N ALA A 687 -17.37 18.22 21.56
CA ALA A 687 -18.81 18.12 21.62
C ALA A 687 -19.42 19.45 22.06
N SER A 688 -20.32 20.00 21.24
CA SER A 688 -21.02 21.26 21.52
C SER A 688 -21.73 21.19 22.87
N GLU A 689 -21.45 22.16 23.72
CA GLU A 689 -22.18 22.44 24.93
C GLU A 689 -23.68 22.66 24.62
N SER A 690 -24.55 21.74 25.12
CA SER A 690 -25.90 22.09 25.43
C SER A 690 -25.94 22.48 26.91
N GLY A 691 -26.12 23.78 27.19
CA GLY A 691 -26.24 24.28 28.53
C GLY A 691 -27.52 23.80 29.16
N GLU A 692 -27.42 23.38 30.43
CA GLU A 692 -28.13 23.93 31.57
C GLU A 692 -27.59 23.29 32.84
N ALA A 693 -27.25 24.18 33.79
CA ALA A 693 -26.77 23.85 35.10
C ALA A 693 -27.89 23.41 36.01
N VAL A 694 -27.66 22.45 36.91
CA VAL A 694 -27.97 22.55 38.38
C VAL A 694 -27.18 21.48 39.12
N GLY A 695 -26.54 21.90 40.21
CA GLY A 695 -25.58 21.23 41.04
C GLY A 695 -26.06 20.01 41.81
N ASP A 696 -25.16 19.27 42.31
CA ASP A 696 -24.74 19.11 43.71
C ASP A 696 -23.78 17.93 43.87
N ALA A 697 -22.84 18.12 44.73
CA ALA A 697 -21.77 17.20 45.08
C ALA A 697 -22.28 15.89 45.75
N VAL A 698 -21.69 14.74 45.40
CA VAL A 698 -21.43 13.63 46.32
C VAL A 698 -20.22 12.79 45.86
N SER A 699 -19.27 12.78 46.77
CA SER A 699 -18.13 11.90 47.03
C SER A 699 -17.93 10.59 46.26
N ASN A 700 -16.68 10.43 45.84
CA ASN A 700 -15.97 9.23 45.43
C ASN A 700 -16.06 8.07 46.47
N PRO A 701 -16.14 6.84 46.07
CA PRO A 701 -15.44 5.81 46.81
C PRO A 701 -14.44 4.99 45.94
N ALA A 702 -13.38 4.67 46.60
CA ALA A 702 -12.14 4.03 46.21
C ALA A 702 -12.28 2.71 45.42
N ALA A 703 -11.25 2.49 44.59
CA ALA A 703 -10.97 1.21 43.89
C ALA A 703 -10.63 0.08 44.89
N PRO A 704 -11.03 -1.17 44.64
CA PRO A 704 -10.51 -2.31 45.37
C PRO A 704 -9.21 -2.85 44.79
N ALA A 705 -8.31 -3.25 45.69
CA ALA A 705 -7.01 -3.86 45.45
C ALA A 705 -7.11 -5.30 44.87
N PRO A 706 -6.05 -5.80 44.23
CA PRO A 706 -6.02 -7.14 43.65
C PRO A 706 -5.87 -8.23 44.73
N PRO A 707 -6.36 -9.45 44.51
CA PRO A 707 -6.20 -10.55 45.47
C PRO A 707 -4.83 -11.22 45.34
N GLU A 708 -4.29 -11.58 46.50
CA GLU A 708 -3.05 -12.30 46.76
C GLU A 708 -3.06 -13.75 46.26
N ASN A 709 -1.86 -14.23 45.98
CA ASN A 709 -1.44 -15.60 45.68
C ASN A 709 -2.04 -16.66 46.60
N GLN A 710 -2.45 -17.77 46.04
CA GLN A 710 -2.39 -19.07 46.71
C GLN A 710 -1.61 -20.05 45.86
N GLU A 711 -0.55 -20.57 46.51
CA GLU A 711 0.31 -21.66 46.06
C GLU A 711 -0.37 -23.04 46.28
N ASP A 712 0.11 -24.00 45.47
CA ASP A 712 0.24 -25.45 45.66
C ASP A 712 -0.89 -26.38 45.14
N PRO A 713 -0.51 -27.68 44.84
CA PRO A 713 0.81 -28.32 44.78
C PRO A 713 1.08 -29.19 43.51
N ILE A 714 2.36 -29.49 43.37
CA ILE A 714 3.02 -30.48 42.54
C ILE A 714 2.39 -31.87 42.65
N VAL A 715 2.09 -32.53 41.52
CA VAL A 715 2.10 -33.99 41.40
C VAL A 715 2.88 -34.35 40.14
N GLY A 716 4.05 -34.95 40.41
CA GLY A 716 4.83 -35.63 39.41
C GLY A 716 4.21 -36.98 39.04
N ASN A 717 4.43 -37.40 37.80
CA ASN A 717 4.54 -38.83 37.50
C ASN A 717 5.50 -39.05 36.34
N ASP A 718 6.50 -39.86 36.67
CA ASP A 718 7.47 -40.48 35.79
C ASP A 718 6.82 -41.52 34.86
N MET A 719 7.59 -41.90 33.86
CA MET A 719 7.66 -43.13 33.07
C MET A 719 7.36 -42.91 31.59
N GLU A 720 8.10 -43.35 30.69
CA GLU A 720 9.15 -44.34 30.45
C GLU A 720 9.54 -44.23 28.96
N SER A 721 10.78 -44.47 28.70
CA SER A 721 11.38 -44.68 27.39
C SER A 721 10.81 -45.94 26.72
N ASP A 722 10.56 -45.87 25.40
CA ASP A 722 10.83 -46.98 24.52
C ASP A 722 11.19 -46.49 23.10
N GLY A 723 12.38 -46.94 22.70
CA GLY A 723 12.89 -46.80 21.37
C GLY A 723 12.33 -47.84 20.43
N LEU A 724 12.37 -47.54 19.13
CA LEU A 724 12.50 -48.51 18.04
C LEU A 724 12.95 -47.78 16.74
N THR A 725 14.15 -48.02 16.41
CA THR A 725 14.88 -48.35 15.18
C THR A 725 14.15 -48.22 13.82
N ASN A 726 14.87 -47.54 12.92
CA ASN A 726 15.10 -47.75 11.47
C ASN A 726 14.14 -48.66 10.68
N GLU A 727 13.72 -48.18 9.50
CA GLU A 727 13.99 -48.87 8.24
C GLU A 727 13.85 -47.95 7.01
N GLU A 728 14.77 -48.16 6.08
CA GLU A 728 14.88 -47.58 4.73
C GLU A 728 13.78 -48.06 3.80
N ALA A 729 13.48 -47.26 2.77
CA ALA A 729 13.25 -47.59 1.36
C ALA A 729 12.69 -46.30 0.70
N GLY A 730 13.19 -45.69 -0.38
CA GLY A 730 13.77 -46.22 -1.59
C GLY A 730 12.82 -45.99 -2.77
N LEU A 731 13.18 -45.02 -3.66
CA LEU A 731 12.83 -44.96 -5.10
C LEU A 731 11.34 -44.83 -5.49
N ASP A 732 10.91 -43.73 -6.12
CA ASP A 732 11.06 -43.35 -7.55
C ASP A 732 10.81 -41.83 -7.74
#